data_608a376a7900a678e23f86a417b781df
#
_entry.id   608a376a7900a678e23f86a417b781df
#
_cell.length_a   1.000
_cell.length_b   1.000
_cell.length_c   1.000
_cell.angle_alpha   90.00
_cell.angle_beta   90.00
_cell.angle_gamma   90.00
#
_symmetry.space_group_name_H-M   'P 1'
#
loop_
_entity.id
_entity.type
_entity.pdbx_description
1 polymer ?
#
loop_
_entity_poly.entity_id
_entity_poly.type
_entity_poly.pdbx_seq_one_letter_code
_entity_poly.pdbx_strand_id
1 'polypeptide(L)'
;MRTPHRGIAVAVVAAAVLFPAAPSVLASTSTTRQEVSCTATLSAPTREAAFGEAATATGVPEPLLKAVAYMLSRWDDHRGRPSSDGGYGVFDLGDRAPEAWDGADKGRAAKATSQIAAASGLTGLTADALRRDPNAGICGGAALLASYHHGGDGLSSWRDAVARFGAKNDFVRQVYQTLRSGESRVTADGQRVTLTADESVTLPAMRLAADAGVDCPAGLDCEPIPAPYAKGSAGEPDDTTDYGNHDLADRTGPGGPTLDYIVIHDTEGYYDPSVRLAQDPTYLAWNYTIRSSDGHIAQHLDAKDVGWHAGNWYVNMHSIGIEHEGFAGTAAWFTESMYQTSATLVRHLAQKYGIPLDRAHVIGHDQVPGTVLGATRSMHWDPGPYWDWDHYFDLLGAPIGGDLKATADVAPGDVVEVRTGYRDNPQPLTGCAAASPPSPDCVTGAGTNFLPLYQSPSETAPLAADPGWKPGATAGSTYASDISARVVSGHKLVVAQVQGDWLGVWWAGSLAWLHNPADRPVVVRTQAKTVTVKSATTPAAVYGRAYPEASAYTGTGIPVQALSPLEYKIPAGQTYAVSDDDLVTDYYRATTFDGSGPGDRTDLKGQDRYYQLWYAHRQVFVRTAEVDLHDAQRSPVASTTPPTISGPVKVGGELSASSGTWSRQVAGFTYQWYVDGAKVPGATEPTYRPGAGDLGRSVLVEVTVDDPYFTATSARSAATAPVAPGTFTSAQPPAVSGTPKIGRTLKASPGTWTPSFEKAAYQWLRDGVPVRGATGRTYHLTGHDRGARVAVRVTVSAKAYAKAVATSAATRPVTTH
;
A
#
# COMPACT_ATOMS: atom_id res chain seq x y z
N MET A 1 5.73 -66.93 -36.59
CA MET A 1 6.48 -67.83 -37.50
C MET A 1 7.83 -67.11 -37.85
N ARG A 2 8.92 -67.88 -37.53
CA ARG A 2 10.27 -67.76 -38.06
C ARG A 2 11.14 -66.51 -37.81
N THR A 3 12.03 -66.67 -36.89
CA THR A 3 13.44 -66.28 -36.67
C THR A 3 14.36 -66.48 -37.95
N PRO A 4 15.66 -66.21 -37.87
CA PRO A 4 16.54 -65.10 -37.54
C PRO A 4 17.61 -64.87 -38.58
N HIS A 5 18.44 -63.86 -38.51
CA HIS A 5 19.79 -63.85 -39.13
C HIS A 5 20.89 -63.39 -38.22
N ARG A 6 21.99 -64.12 -38.27
CA ARG A 6 23.18 -64.12 -37.45
C ARG A 6 24.12 -62.96 -37.79
N GLY A 7 24.73 -62.37 -36.80
CA GLY A 7 25.89 -61.47 -36.93
C GLY A 7 27.22 -62.20 -37.02
N ILE A 8 28.17 -61.59 -37.66
CA ILE A 8 29.56 -62.02 -37.76
C ILE A 8 30.42 -61.16 -36.88
N ALA A 9 31.16 -61.77 -35.98
CA ALA A 9 32.18 -61.15 -35.11
C ALA A 9 33.54 -61.15 -35.84
N VAL A 10 34.21 -59.98 -35.92
CA VAL A 10 35.59 -59.85 -36.35
C VAL A 10 36.41 -59.52 -35.14
N ALA A 11 37.33 -60.42 -34.81
CA ALA A 11 38.31 -60.22 -33.77
C ALA A 11 39.54 -59.51 -34.36
N VAL A 12 39.96 -58.40 -33.76
CA VAL A 12 41.25 -57.75 -34.06
C VAL A 12 42.20 -57.99 -32.86
N VAL A 13 43.29 -58.67 -33.14
CA VAL A 13 44.38 -58.89 -32.19
C VAL A 13 45.26 -57.63 -32.21
N ALA A 14 45.40 -56.92 -31.12
CA ALA A 14 46.39 -55.89 -30.96
C ALA A 14 47.50 -56.32 -29.99
N ALA A 15 48.75 -56.31 -30.48
CA ALA A 15 49.92 -56.60 -29.72
C ALA A 15 50.26 -55.50 -28.70
N ALA A 16 50.49 -55.87 -27.46
CA ALA A 16 50.93 -55.01 -26.40
C ALA A 16 52.42 -54.77 -26.41
N VAL A 17 52.84 -53.53 -26.54
CA VAL A 17 54.26 -53.13 -26.30
C VAL A 17 54.32 -52.56 -24.87
N LEU A 18 55.01 -53.20 -23.99
CA LEU A 18 55.34 -52.82 -22.61
C LEU A 18 56.40 -51.70 -22.60
N PHE A 19 56.01 -50.48 -22.10
CA PHE A 19 56.98 -49.51 -21.62
C PHE A 19 56.83 -49.37 -20.09
N PRO A 20 57.93 -49.21 -19.34
CA PRO A 20 57.88 -49.11 -17.88
C PRO A 20 57.32 -47.73 -17.47
N ALA A 21 56.28 -47.74 -16.68
CA ALA A 21 55.64 -46.52 -16.14
C ALA A 21 56.45 -45.97 -14.95
N ALA A 22 56.89 -44.74 -15.03
CA ALA A 22 57.32 -43.96 -13.86
C ALA A 22 56.10 -43.59 -13.00
N PRO A 23 56.18 -43.54 -11.69
CA PRO A 23 55.06 -43.14 -10.86
C PRO A 23 54.80 -41.63 -10.97
N SER A 24 53.79 -41.28 -11.69
CA SER A 24 53.20 -39.91 -11.62
C SER A 24 52.45 -39.77 -10.31
N VAL A 25 53.03 -39.06 -9.38
CA VAL A 25 52.32 -38.55 -8.19
C VAL A 25 51.34 -37.50 -8.72
N LEU A 26 50.10 -37.90 -8.96
CA LEU A 26 48.96 -36.97 -9.09
C LEU A 26 48.74 -36.39 -7.68
N ALA A 27 49.31 -35.23 -7.43
CA ALA A 27 48.83 -34.37 -6.35
C ALA A 27 47.40 -33.94 -6.68
N SER A 28 46.41 -34.66 -6.14
CA SER A 28 45.07 -34.18 -6.06
C SER A 28 45.08 -32.95 -5.15
N THR A 29 45.18 -31.79 -5.74
CA THR A 29 44.80 -30.55 -5.06
C THR A 29 43.30 -30.62 -4.79
N SER A 30 42.91 -31.29 -3.69
CA SER A 30 41.63 -31.01 -3.06
C SER A 30 41.70 -29.56 -2.60
N THR A 31 41.18 -28.65 -3.38
CA THR A 31 40.76 -27.34 -2.85
C THR A 31 39.73 -27.65 -1.79
N THR A 32 40.17 -27.72 -0.55
CA THR A 32 39.26 -27.66 0.61
C THR A 32 38.51 -26.37 0.47
N ARG A 33 37.23 -26.48 0.08
CA ARG A 33 36.31 -25.34 0.08
C ARG A 33 36.25 -24.87 1.52
N GLN A 34 36.75 -23.67 1.79
CA GLN A 34 36.79 -23.12 3.13
C GLN A 34 35.32 -22.94 3.61
N GLU A 35 34.95 -23.64 4.65
CA GLU A 35 33.62 -23.56 5.25
C GLU A 35 33.43 -22.16 5.84
N VAL A 36 32.29 -21.52 5.53
CA VAL A 36 31.96 -20.18 6.04
C VAL A 36 31.54 -20.30 7.50
N SER A 37 32.23 -19.60 8.40
CA SER A 37 31.87 -19.59 9.82
C SER A 37 30.65 -18.67 10.07
N CYS A 38 29.54 -19.24 10.48
CA CYS A 38 28.31 -18.51 10.85
C CYS A 38 28.23 -18.11 12.32
N THR A 39 29.24 -18.40 13.15
CA THR A 39 29.17 -18.24 14.61
C THR A 39 28.77 -16.81 15.05
N ALA A 40 29.40 -15.80 14.47
CA ALA A 40 29.09 -14.39 14.79
C ALA A 40 27.67 -14.00 14.31
N THR A 41 27.27 -14.39 13.09
CA THR A 41 25.94 -14.13 12.56
C THR A 41 24.85 -14.78 13.41
N LEU A 42 25.01 -16.04 13.81
CA LEU A 42 24.05 -16.76 14.65
C LEU A 42 23.84 -16.12 16.02
N SER A 43 24.90 -15.50 16.58
CA SER A 43 24.84 -14.83 17.89
C SER A 43 24.49 -13.34 17.80
N ALA A 44 24.22 -12.80 16.62
CA ALA A 44 23.89 -11.40 16.42
C ALA A 44 22.58 -11.03 17.15
N PRO A 45 22.56 -9.93 17.94
CA PRO A 45 21.40 -9.59 18.76
C PRO A 45 20.23 -8.99 17.96
N THR A 46 20.50 -8.52 16.74
CA THR A 46 19.51 -7.92 15.85
C THR A 46 19.72 -8.40 14.42
N ARG A 47 18.66 -8.35 13.60
CA ARG A 47 18.75 -8.66 12.17
C ARG A 47 19.69 -7.72 11.42
N GLU A 48 19.71 -6.45 11.80
CA GLU A 48 20.69 -5.47 11.31
C GLU A 48 22.14 -5.93 11.54
N ALA A 49 22.45 -6.34 12.76
CA ALA A 49 23.78 -6.84 13.10
C ALA A 49 24.10 -8.16 12.37
N ALA A 50 23.13 -9.04 12.18
CA ALA A 50 23.32 -10.31 11.47
C ALA A 50 23.76 -10.10 10.02
N PHE A 51 23.23 -9.08 9.32
CA PHE A 51 23.70 -8.71 7.97
C PHE A 51 25.16 -8.25 7.99
N GLY A 52 25.58 -7.42 8.97
CA GLY A 52 26.97 -6.97 9.12
C GLY A 52 27.95 -8.12 9.39
N GLU A 53 27.59 -9.05 10.29
CA GLU A 53 28.41 -10.22 10.61
C GLU A 53 28.51 -11.18 9.42
N ALA A 54 27.39 -11.39 8.69
CA ALA A 54 27.40 -12.22 7.49
C ALA A 54 28.25 -11.60 6.37
N ALA A 55 28.20 -10.28 6.19
CA ALA A 55 29.03 -9.55 5.26
C ALA A 55 30.53 -9.75 5.58
N THR A 56 30.88 -9.64 6.87
CA THR A 56 32.26 -9.84 7.35
C THR A 56 32.74 -11.28 7.11
N ALA A 57 31.88 -12.28 7.38
CA ALA A 57 32.21 -13.68 7.24
C ALA A 57 32.36 -14.13 5.77
N THR A 58 31.65 -13.48 4.84
CA THR A 58 31.56 -13.93 3.43
C THR A 58 32.25 -13.00 2.44
N GLY A 59 32.57 -11.75 2.84
CA GLY A 59 33.07 -10.71 1.94
C GLY A 59 32.02 -10.10 1.00
N VAL A 60 30.74 -10.47 1.11
CA VAL A 60 29.66 -9.84 0.37
C VAL A 60 29.39 -8.45 0.96
N PRO A 61 29.29 -7.38 0.16
CA PRO A 61 28.92 -6.06 0.68
C PRO A 61 27.61 -6.10 1.46
N GLU A 62 27.58 -5.59 2.69
CA GLU A 62 26.38 -5.58 3.54
C GLU A 62 25.17 -4.92 2.86
N PRO A 63 25.30 -3.75 2.18
CA PRO A 63 24.18 -3.18 1.45
C PRO A 63 23.60 -4.14 0.39
N LEU A 64 24.47 -4.90 -0.29
CA LEU A 64 24.03 -5.87 -1.29
C LEU A 64 23.25 -7.03 -0.66
N LEU A 65 23.70 -7.56 0.49
CA LEU A 65 22.96 -8.59 1.22
C LEU A 65 21.56 -8.10 1.61
N LYS A 66 21.48 -6.87 2.14
CA LYS A 66 20.20 -6.26 2.50
C LYS A 66 19.29 -6.07 1.29
N ALA A 67 19.81 -5.58 0.17
CA ALA A 67 19.02 -5.37 -1.04
C ALA A 67 18.49 -6.68 -1.64
N VAL A 68 19.34 -7.72 -1.70
CA VAL A 68 18.91 -9.06 -2.17
C VAL A 68 17.81 -9.62 -1.25
N ALA A 69 18.03 -9.61 0.05
CA ALA A 69 17.05 -10.12 1.01
C ALA A 69 15.74 -9.31 1.02
N TYR A 70 15.80 -8.00 0.78
CA TYR A 70 14.60 -7.17 0.66
C TYR A 70 13.74 -7.62 -0.53
N MET A 71 14.32 -7.75 -1.70
CA MET A 71 13.60 -8.14 -2.91
C MET A 71 13.02 -9.56 -2.85
N LEU A 72 13.55 -10.40 -1.97
CA LEU A 72 13.02 -11.74 -1.77
C LEU A 72 11.90 -11.73 -0.70
N SER A 73 12.20 -11.28 0.52
CA SER A 73 11.33 -11.48 1.69
C SER A 73 10.95 -10.20 2.43
N ARG A 74 11.39 -9.02 1.98
CA ARG A 74 11.30 -7.77 2.75
C ARG A 74 11.96 -7.88 4.13
N TRP A 75 13.02 -8.69 4.23
CA TRP A 75 13.75 -9.04 5.46
C TRP A 75 12.97 -9.83 6.50
N ASP A 76 11.76 -10.28 6.19
CA ASP A 76 10.99 -11.15 7.08
C ASP A 76 11.49 -12.59 6.99
N ASP A 77 11.45 -13.31 8.11
CA ASP A 77 11.82 -14.73 8.16
C ASP A 77 10.63 -15.67 7.93
N HIS A 78 9.44 -15.09 7.88
CA HIS A 78 8.17 -15.78 7.71
C HIS A 78 8.00 -17.02 8.63
N ARG A 79 8.78 -17.07 9.73
CA ARG A 79 8.75 -18.11 10.77
C ARG A 79 8.95 -19.53 10.21
N GLY A 80 9.83 -19.68 9.22
CA GLY A 80 10.12 -20.95 8.57
C GLY A 80 9.01 -21.47 7.67
N ARG A 81 8.19 -20.57 7.12
CA ARG A 81 7.14 -20.87 6.14
C ARG A 81 7.63 -20.69 4.73
N PRO A 82 7.18 -21.52 3.77
CA PRO A 82 7.59 -21.38 2.39
C PRO A 82 6.94 -20.17 1.72
N SER A 83 7.66 -19.59 0.77
CA SER A 83 7.13 -18.62 -0.19
C SER A 83 6.27 -19.29 -1.26
N SER A 84 5.73 -18.46 -2.15
CA SER A 84 4.95 -18.90 -3.31
C SER A 84 5.73 -19.81 -4.27
N ASP A 85 7.06 -19.73 -4.30
CA ASP A 85 7.92 -20.61 -5.11
C ASP A 85 8.62 -21.71 -4.30
N GLY A 86 8.31 -21.84 -3.02
CA GLY A 86 8.79 -22.89 -2.12
C GLY A 86 10.15 -22.60 -1.49
N GLY A 87 10.60 -21.34 -1.46
CA GLY A 87 11.78 -20.89 -0.72
C GLY A 87 11.50 -20.59 0.75
N TYR A 88 12.55 -20.40 1.55
CA TYR A 88 12.46 -20.23 3.01
C TYR A 88 13.37 -19.13 3.53
N GLY A 89 12.89 -18.50 4.60
CA GLY A 89 13.66 -17.55 5.40
C GLY A 89 13.97 -16.24 4.70
N VAL A 90 14.84 -15.45 5.30
CA VAL A 90 15.16 -14.08 4.87
C VAL A 90 15.70 -13.99 3.43
N PHE A 91 16.34 -15.04 2.94
CA PHE A 91 16.90 -15.14 1.59
C PHE A 91 16.10 -16.04 0.65
N ASP A 92 14.88 -16.42 1.02
CA ASP A 92 14.01 -17.26 0.18
C ASP A 92 14.76 -18.47 -0.42
N LEU A 93 15.52 -19.17 0.41
CA LEU A 93 16.35 -20.28 -0.05
C LEU A 93 15.50 -21.45 -0.52
N GLY A 94 15.51 -21.71 -1.82
CA GLY A 94 14.74 -22.79 -2.44
C GLY A 94 15.13 -24.17 -1.91
N ASP A 95 14.10 -24.97 -1.58
CA ASP A 95 14.25 -26.33 -1.02
C ASP A 95 13.59 -27.38 -1.91
N ARG A 96 13.47 -27.15 -3.19
CA ARG A 96 12.87 -28.11 -4.12
C ARG A 96 13.77 -29.33 -4.28
N ALA A 97 13.23 -30.50 -3.91
CA ALA A 97 13.82 -31.75 -4.34
C ALA A 97 13.53 -31.97 -5.84
N PRO A 98 14.48 -32.50 -6.62
CA PRO A 98 14.27 -32.80 -8.04
C PRO A 98 13.09 -33.74 -8.31
N GLU A 99 12.63 -34.48 -7.30
CA GLU A 99 11.59 -35.48 -7.37
C GLU A 99 10.15 -34.91 -7.27
N ALA A 100 9.99 -33.65 -6.90
CA ALA A 100 8.68 -33.01 -6.75
C ALA A 100 8.03 -32.55 -8.06
N TRP A 101 8.69 -32.74 -9.20
CA TRP A 101 8.19 -32.37 -10.52
C TRP A 101 7.55 -33.57 -11.22
N ASP A 102 6.39 -33.39 -11.78
CA ASP A 102 5.75 -34.39 -12.60
C ASP A 102 6.61 -34.69 -13.87
N GLY A 103 6.39 -35.86 -14.42
CA GLY A 103 7.31 -36.53 -15.35
C GLY A 103 7.73 -35.83 -16.66
N ALA A 104 7.28 -34.59 -16.94
CA ALA A 104 7.53 -33.90 -18.20
C ALA A 104 8.86 -33.09 -18.23
N ASP A 105 9.36 -32.66 -17.04
CA ASP A 105 10.55 -31.78 -16.96
C ASP A 105 11.81 -32.42 -16.33
N LYS A 106 11.93 -33.73 -16.38
CA LYS A 106 13.09 -34.48 -15.83
C LYS A 106 14.46 -33.98 -16.30
N GLY A 107 14.53 -33.28 -17.42
CA GLY A 107 15.79 -32.74 -17.96
C GLY A 107 16.24 -31.43 -17.31
N ARG A 108 15.31 -30.59 -16.81
CA ARG A 108 15.62 -29.31 -16.13
C ARG A 108 15.72 -29.48 -14.60
N ALA A 109 14.85 -30.28 -14.03
CA ALA A 109 14.84 -30.56 -12.58
C ALA A 109 16.14 -31.25 -12.10
N ALA A 110 16.77 -32.05 -12.89
CA ALA A 110 18.04 -32.73 -12.56
C ALA A 110 19.22 -31.75 -12.37
N LYS A 111 19.08 -30.45 -12.75
CA LYS A 111 20.10 -29.42 -12.55
C LYS A 111 19.79 -28.43 -11.42
N ALA A 112 18.61 -28.45 -10.83
CA ALA A 112 18.24 -27.58 -9.72
C ALA A 112 18.76 -28.17 -8.40
N THR A 113 20.00 -27.86 -8.05
CA THR A 113 20.52 -28.14 -6.69
C THR A 113 19.73 -27.28 -5.71
N SER A 114 19.12 -27.89 -4.68
CA SER A 114 18.47 -27.16 -3.58
C SER A 114 19.43 -26.10 -3.01
N GLN A 115 18.99 -24.83 -2.99
CA GLN A 115 19.80 -23.74 -2.42
C GLN A 115 20.04 -23.98 -0.91
N ILE A 116 19.06 -24.55 -0.20
CA ILE A 116 19.26 -24.98 1.20
C ILE A 116 20.37 -26.03 1.31
N ALA A 117 20.37 -27.05 0.46
CA ALA A 117 21.42 -28.08 0.48
C ALA A 117 22.79 -27.48 0.15
N ALA A 118 22.85 -26.56 -0.81
CA ALA A 118 24.10 -25.87 -1.17
C ALA A 118 24.59 -24.96 -0.02
N ALA A 119 23.70 -24.17 0.60
CA ALA A 119 24.01 -23.34 1.76
C ALA A 119 24.46 -24.18 2.97
N SER A 120 23.79 -25.31 3.23
CA SER A 120 24.19 -26.27 4.26
C SER A 120 25.61 -26.79 4.04
N GLY A 121 25.95 -27.15 2.80
CA GLY A 121 27.31 -27.61 2.44
C GLY A 121 28.39 -26.53 2.53
N LEU A 122 28.02 -25.24 2.47
CA LEU A 122 28.95 -24.12 2.60
C LEU A 122 29.17 -23.70 4.05
N THR A 123 28.18 -23.89 4.91
CA THR A 123 28.14 -23.32 6.27
C THR A 123 28.18 -24.37 7.38
N GLY A 124 27.95 -25.64 7.05
CA GLY A 124 27.76 -26.70 8.06
C GLY A 124 26.44 -26.62 8.82
N LEU A 125 25.57 -25.65 8.51
CA LEU A 125 24.26 -25.50 9.16
C LEU A 125 23.26 -26.55 8.66
N THR A 126 22.38 -26.99 9.56
CA THR A 126 21.32 -27.93 9.16
C THR A 126 20.28 -27.25 8.28
N ALA A 127 19.62 -28.03 7.42
CA ALA A 127 18.51 -27.54 6.60
C ALA A 127 17.37 -26.93 7.43
N ASP A 128 17.06 -27.53 8.60
CA ASP A 128 16.05 -27.00 9.50
C ASP A 128 16.43 -25.64 10.10
N ALA A 129 17.70 -25.46 10.47
CA ALA A 129 18.19 -24.16 10.93
C ALA A 129 18.07 -23.10 9.82
N LEU A 130 18.47 -23.43 8.58
CA LEU A 130 18.38 -22.50 7.43
C LEU A 130 16.94 -22.10 7.11
N ARG A 131 15.94 -22.96 7.38
CA ARG A 131 14.53 -22.65 7.16
C ARG A 131 13.93 -21.80 8.29
N ARG A 132 14.34 -22.02 9.56
CA ARG A 132 13.60 -21.51 10.74
C ARG A 132 14.32 -20.43 11.53
N ASP A 133 15.66 -20.39 11.46
CA ASP A 133 16.45 -19.39 12.16
C ASP A 133 16.83 -18.27 11.18
N PRO A 134 16.34 -17.04 11.38
CA PRO A 134 16.60 -15.94 10.47
C PRO A 134 18.10 -15.61 10.32
N ASN A 135 18.87 -15.74 11.40
CA ASN A 135 20.32 -15.50 11.36
C ASN A 135 21.05 -16.61 10.60
N ALA A 136 20.60 -17.85 10.73
CA ALA A 136 21.10 -18.98 9.92
C ALA A 136 20.77 -18.77 8.44
N GLY A 137 19.55 -18.36 8.12
CA GLY A 137 19.14 -18.02 6.76
C GLY A 137 19.97 -16.90 6.14
N ILE A 138 20.29 -15.84 6.92
CA ILE A 138 21.16 -14.74 6.49
C ILE A 138 22.58 -15.24 6.19
N CYS A 139 23.17 -16.03 7.08
CA CYS A 139 24.51 -16.58 6.85
C CYS A 139 24.53 -17.53 5.64
N GLY A 140 23.52 -18.42 5.54
CA GLY A 140 23.41 -19.37 4.41
C GLY A 140 23.24 -18.66 3.07
N GLY A 141 22.38 -17.65 3.01
CA GLY A 141 22.17 -16.82 1.82
C GLY A 141 23.42 -16.04 1.42
N ALA A 142 24.10 -15.44 2.39
CA ALA A 142 25.36 -14.73 2.15
C ALA A 142 26.48 -15.67 1.64
N ALA A 143 26.62 -16.85 2.25
CA ALA A 143 27.60 -17.85 1.82
C ALA A 143 27.31 -18.35 0.40
N LEU A 144 26.03 -18.56 0.07
CA LEU A 144 25.61 -18.98 -1.26
C LEU A 144 25.89 -17.88 -2.30
N LEU A 145 25.54 -16.63 -2.03
CA LEU A 145 25.80 -15.48 -2.89
C LEU A 145 27.31 -15.30 -3.12
N ALA A 146 28.12 -15.38 -2.06
CA ALA A 146 29.60 -15.35 -2.15
C ALA A 146 30.15 -16.46 -3.04
N SER A 147 29.56 -17.67 -2.98
CA SER A 147 30.00 -18.82 -3.79
C SER A 147 29.80 -18.63 -5.30
N TYR A 148 28.93 -17.70 -5.68
CA TYR A 148 28.65 -17.35 -7.08
C TYR A 148 29.52 -16.19 -7.60
N HIS A 149 30.22 -15.48 -6.71
CA HIS A 149 31.08 -14.38 -7.11
C HIS A 149 32.43 -14.88 -7.62
N HIS A 150 32.85 -14.40 -8.78
CA HIS A 150 34.08 -14.82 -9.45
C HIS A 150 35.23 -13.80 -9.31
N GLY A 151 35.12 -12.87 -8.32
CA GLY A 151 36.11 -11.83 -8.05
C GLY A 151 35.82 -10.51 -8.78
N GLY A 152 36.60 -9.50 -8.42
CA GLY A 152 36.43 -8.12 -8.88
C GLY A 152 36.05 -7.17 -7.73
N ASP A 153 36.33 -5.88 -7.92
CA ASP A 153 36.09 -4.85 -6.92
C ASP A 153 34.76 -4.11 -7.15
N GLY A 154 34.16 -3.69 -6.04
CA GLY A 154 32.95 -2.87 -6.04
C GLY A 154 31.64 -3.60 -6.38
N LEU A 155 30.51 -2.94 -6.18
CA LEU A 155 29.17 -3.53 -6.32
C LEU A 155 28.90 -4.09 -7.72
N SER A 156 29.44 -3.49 -8.77
CA SER A 156 29.19 -3.94 -10.15
C SER A 156 29.73 -5.34 -10.45
N SER A 157 30.76 -5.81 -9.72
CA SER A 157 31.33 -7.16 -9.90
C SER A 157 30.40 -8.26 -9.40
N TRP A 158 29.40 -7.93 -8.59
CA TRP A 158 28.44 -8.88 -8.02
C TRP A 158 27.22 -9.15 -8.89
N ARG A 159 27.07 -8.48 -10.03
CA ARG A 159 25.87 -8.60 -10.89
C ARG A 159 25.60 -10.06 -11.32
N ASP A 160 26.64 -10.75 -11.75
CA ASP A 160 26.52 -12.14 -12.18
C ASP A 160 26.17 -13.08 -11.01
N ALA A 161 26.70 -12.81 -9.82
CA ALA A 161 26.38 -13.55 -8.62
C ALA A 161 24.91 -13.35 -8.21
N VAL A 162 24.41 -12.11 -8.24
CA VAL A 162 23.01 -11.78 -7.99
C VAL A 162 22.10 -12.39 -9.06
N ALA A 163 22.47 -12.33 -10.34
CA ALA A 163 21.72 -12.97 -11.43
C ALA A 163 21.61 -14.48 -11.25
N ARG A 164 22.69 -15.12 -10.78
CA ARG A 164 22.68 -16.54 -10.50
C ARG A 164 21.88 -16.91 -9.26
N PHE A 165 21.84 -16.02 -8.26
CA PHE A 165 21.09 -16.25 -7.03
C PHE A 165 19.58 -16.17 -7.27
N GLY A 166 19.07 -15.13 -7.95
CA GLY A 166 17.67 -14.89 -8.25
C GLY A 166 17.22 -15.33 -9.65
N ALA A 167 18.03 -16.16 -10.33
CA ALA A 167 17.78 -16.80 -11.61
C ALA A 167 17.82 -15.93 -12.88
N LYS A 168 17.76 -14.59 -12.87
CA LYS A 168 17.81 -13.73 -14.09
C LYS A 168 18.18 -12.24 -13.86
N ASN A 169 18.33 -11.51 -14.97
CA ASN A 169 18.83 -10.13 -15.03
C ASN A 169 17.87 -9.08 -14.43
N ASP A 170 16.56 -9.31 -14.38
CA ASP A 170 15.59 -8.35 -13.82
C ASP A 170 15.68 -8.30 -12.31
N PHE A 171 15.85 -9.43 -11.67
CA PHE A 171 16.16 -9.47 -10.25
C PHE A 171 17.40 -8.61 -9.92
N VAL A 172 18.45 -8.69 -10.76
CA VAL A 172 19.64 -7.83 -10.62
C VAL A 172 19.25 -6.35 -10.65
N ARG A 173 18.41 -5.95 -11.61
CA ARG A 173 18.00 -4.56 -11.74
C ARG A 173 17.20 -4.10 -10.52
N GLN A 174 16.25 -4.87 -10.05
CA GLN A 174 15.45 -4.58 -8.85
C GLN A 174 16.34 -4.43 -7.61
N VAL A 175 17.27 -5.35 -7.39
CA VAL A 175 18.27 -5.29 -6.31
C VAL A 175 19.09 -4.01 -6.39
N TYR A 176 19.58 -3.63 -7.58
CA TYR A 176 20.39 -2.41 -7.76
C TYR A 176 19.55 -1.14 -7.69
N GLN A 177 18.27 -1.19 -8.06
CA GLN A 177 17.34 -0.09 -7.81
C GLN A 177 17.10 0.10 -6.31
N THR A 178 16.92 -0.98 -5.56
CA THR A 178 16.76 -0.96 -4.09
C THR A 178 18.02 -0.43 -3.38
N LEU A 179 19.21 -0.79 -3.86
CA LEU A 179 20.47 -0.20 -3.39
C LEU A 179 20.48 1.32 -3.59
N ARG A 180 19.99 1.78 -4.74
CA ARG A 180 19.99 3.20 -5.08
C ARG A 180 18.97 4.00 -4.29
N SER A 181 17.75 3.46 -4.10
CA SER A 181 16.67 4.14 -3.37
C SER A 181 16.80 4.05 -1.86
N GLY A 182 17.45 2.99 -1.37
CA GLY A 182 17.43 2.63 0.05
C GLY A 182 16.06 2.15 0.51
N GLU A 183 16.03 1.50 1.67
CA GLU A 183 14.81 1.03 2.31
C GLU A 183 14.95 1.01 3.84
N SER A 184 13.86 1.22 4.56
CA SER A 184 13.86 1.10 6.02
C SER A 184 12.50 0.65 6.53
N ARG A 185 12.46 -0.48 7.24
CA ARG A 185 11.22 -0.98 7.83
C ARG A 185 11.46 -1.76 9.13
N VAL A 186 10.39 -2.00 9.85
CA VAL A 186 10.36 -2.95 10.96
C VAL A 186 9.73 -4.24 10.44
N THR A 187 10.41 -5.37 10.63
CA THR A 187 9.97 -6.70 10.23
C THR A 187 8.80 -7.20 11.09
N ALA A 188 8.16 -8.29 10.70
CA ALA A 188 7.02 -8.87 11.42
C ALA A 188 7.37 -9.32 12.85
N ASP A 189 8.63 -9.66 13.12
CA ASP A 189 9.16 -9.99 14.45
C ASP A 189 9.72 -8.78 15.22
N GLY A 190 9.45 -7.56 14.73
CA GLY A 190 9.80 -6.31 15.41
C GLY A 190 11.26 -5.83 15.21
N GLN A 191 12.02 -6.46 14.31
CA GLN A 191 13.40 -6.06 14.03
C GLN A 191 13.42 -4.90 13.03
N ARG A 192 14.14 -3.82 13.35
CA ARG A 192 14.38 -2.74 12.40
C ARG A 192 15.58 -3.08 11.52
N VAL A 193 15.39 -2.96 10.19
CA VAL A 193 16.47 -3.08 9.21
C VAL A 193 16.45 -1.83 8.33
N THR A 194 17.65 -1.30 8.04
CA THR A 194 17.82 -0.11 7.21
C THR A 194 18.90 -0.35 6.16
N LEU A 195 18.53 -0.13 4.92
CA LEU A 195 19.41 -0.02 3.76
C LEU A 195 19.50 1.45 3.37
N THR A 196 20.65 2.06 3.59
CA THR A 196 20.87 3.47 3.23
C THR A 196 20.91 3.61 1.70
N ALA A 197 20.23 4.62 1.17
CA ALA A 197 20.27 4.95 -0.26
C ALA A 197 21.68 5.29 -0.73
N ASP A 198 22.06 4.79 -1.90
CA ASP A 198 23.31 5.14 -2.58
C ASP A 198 23.00 5.54 -4.05
N GLU A 199 22.79 6.84 -4.27
CA GLU A 199 22.49 7.39 -5.60
C GLU A 199 23.61 7.16 -6.63
N SER A 200 24.83 6.81 -6.19
CA SER A 200 25.97 6.53 -7.06
C SER A 200 25.90 5.16 -7.73
N VAL A 201 25.01 4.28 -7.26
CA VAL A 201 24.83 2.93 -7.82
C VAL A 201 24.37 3.03 -9.27
N THR A 202 25.17 2.45 -10.17
CA THR A 202 24.83 2.36 -11.59
C THR A 202 23.91 1.18 -11.86
N LEU A 203 22.71 1.48 -12.36
CA LEU A 203 21.76 0.43 -12.73
C LEU A 203 22.26 -0.40 -13.91
N PRO A 204 21.99 -1.71 -13.94
CA PRO A 204 22.20 -2.54 -15.12
C PRO A 204 21.44 -1.97 -16.33
N ALA A 205 22.03 -2.12 -17.52
CA ALA A 205 21.35 -1.72 -18.75
C ALA A 205 20.05 -2.51 -18.93
N MET A 206 18.99 -1.83 -19.36
CA MET A 206 17.74 -2.49 -19.71
C MET A 206 17.89 -3.27 -21.01
N ARG A 207 17.38 -4.49 -21.06
CA ARG A 207 16.94 -5.06 -22.33
C ARG A 207 15.67 -4.33 -22.72
N LEU A 208 15.68 -3.65 -23.85
CA LEU A 208 14.48 -3.01 -24.38
C LEU A 208 13.55 -4.10 -24.90
N ALA A 209 12.50 -4.40 -24.14
CA ALA A 209 11.40 -5.27 -24.59
C ALA A 209 10.57 -4.61 -25.73
N ALA A 210 10.87 -3.37 -26.08
CA ALA A 210 10.11 -2.56 -27.02
C ALA A 210 10.03 -3.11 -28.46
N ASP A 211 10.87 -4.07 -28.83
CA ASP A 211 10.87 -4.65 -30.18
C ASP A 211 10.13 -6.00 -30.29
N ALA A 212 9.58 -6.51 -29.16
CA ALA A 212 9.00 -7.85 -29.11
C ALA A 212 7.47 -7.89 -29.34
N GLY A 213 6.80 -6.75 -29.47
CA GLY A 213 5.34 -6.68 -29.64
C GLY A 213 4.55 -7.02 -28.37
N VAL A 214 5.16 -6.91 -27.18
CA VAL A 214 4.52 -7.13 -25.89
C VAL A 214 3.94 -5.84 -25.32
N ASP A 215 2.77 -5.91 -24.66
CA ASP A 215 2.16 -4.81 -23.94
C ASP A 215 2.69 -4.75 -22.50
N CYS A 216 3.85 -4.14 -22.36
CA CYS A 216 4.61 -4.14 -21.13
C CYS A 216 5.37 -2.82 -20.98
N PRO A 217 5.48 -2.25 -19.78
CA PRO A 217 6.23 -1.02 -19.60
C PRO A 217 7.73 -1.23 -19.78
N ALA A 218 8.40 -0.21 -20.29
CA ALA A 218 9.85 -0.22 -20.38
C ALA A 218 10.48 -0.49 -19.00
N GLY A 219 11.35 -1.47 -18.91
CA GLY A 219 12.09 -1.81 -17.69
C GLY A 219 11.62 -3.06 -16.97
N LEU A 220 10.59 -3.73 -17.47
CA LEU A 220 10.24 -5.09 -17.04
C LEU A 220 10.73 -6.12 -18.05
N ASP A 221 11.06 -7.32 -17.57
CA ASP A 221 11.45 -8.49 -18.40
C ASP A 221 10.19 -9.22 -18.87
N CYS A 222 9.65 -8.79 -19.98
CA CYS A 222 8.46 -9.35 -20.58
C CYS A 222 8.84 -10.16 -21.82
N GLU A 223 8.39 -11.40 -21.86
CA GLU A 223 8.59 -12.33 -22.97
C GLU A 223 7.25 -12.64 -23.64
N PRO A 224 7.13 -12.53 -24.97
CA PRO A 224 5.94 -13.01 -25.66
C PRO A 224 5.95 -14.56 -25.71
N ILE A 225 5.01 -15.16 -25.00
CA ILE A 225 4.75 -16.61 -25.03
C ILE A 225 3.28 -16.81 -25.38
N PRO A 226 2.88 -16.58 -26.64
CA PRO A 226 1.49 -16.47 -27.00
C PRO A 226 0.73 -17.78 -26.83
N ALA A 227 -0.48 -17.70 -26.34
CA ALA A 227 -1.47 -18.78 -26.39
C ALA A 227 -1.87 -18.99 -27.86
N PRO A 228 -1.80 -20.23 -28.39
CA PRO A 228 -2.19 -20.49 -29.76
C PRO A 228 -3.71 -20.42 -29.92
N TYR A 229 -4.19 -19.60 -30.83
CA TYR A 229 -5.59 -19.65 -31.23
C TYR A 229 -5.75 -20.80 -32.24
N ALA A 230 -6.02 -21.98 -31.72
CA ALA A 230 -6.13 -23.21 -32.48
C ALA A 230 -7.36 -24.00 -32.02
N LYS A 231 -7.89 -24.88 -32.86
CA LYS A 231 -8.94 -25.79 -32.43
C LYS A 231 -8.48 -26.64 -31.25
N GLY A 232 -9.36 -26.85 -30.29
CA GLY A 232 -9.17 -27.80 -29.20
C GLY A 232 -8.92 -29.21 -29.74
N SER A 233 -8.70 -30.15 -28.87
CA SER A 233 -8.41 -31.52 -29.27
C SER A 233 -9.65 -32.22 -29.85
N ALA A 234 -9.52 -32.82 -30.97
CA ALA A 234 -10.40 -33.90 -31.52
C ALA A 234 -11.85 -33.56 -31.85
N GLY A 235 -12.21 -32.33 -32.06
CA GLY A 235 -13.43 -31.97 -32.78
C GLY A 235 -13.37 -32.50 -34.21
N GLU A 236 -14.51 -32.87 -34.81
CA GLU A 236 -14.54 -33.16 -36.22
C GLU A 236 -13.91 -32.00 -37.01
N PRO A 237 -13.21 -32.23 -38.12
CA PRO A 237 -12.50 -31.18 -38.87
C PRO A 237 -13.39 -29.97 -39.22
N ASP A 238 -14.68 -30.16 -39.31
CA ASP A 238 -15.67 -29.14 -39.68
C ASP A 238 -16.40 -28.53 -38.45
N ASP A 239 -16.04 -28.95 -37.23
CA ASP A 239 -16.64 -28.35 -36.02
C ASP A 239 -16.07 -26.94 -35.77
N THR A 240 -16.88 -25.93 -36.04
CA THR A 240 -16.58 -24.52 -35.83
C THR A 240 -16.76 -24.06 -34.39
N THR A 241 -17.33 -24.94 -33.52
CA THR A 241 -17.57 -24.59 -32.10
C THR A 241 -16.42 -24.98 -31.18
N ASP A 242 -15.40 -25.67 -31.66
CA ASP A 242 -14.16 -26.00 -30.94
C ASP A 242 -13.10 -24.93 -31.24
N TYR A 243 -13.25 -23.74 -30.71
CA TYR A 243 -12.61 -22.52 -31.15
C TYR A 243 -11.44 -22.03 -30.28
N GLY A 244 -10.73 -22.90 -29.57
CA GLY A 244 -9.49 -22.52 -28.86
C GLY A 244 -9.72 -22.31 -27.38
N ASN A 245 -8.78 -21.57 -26.74
CA ASN A 245 -8.73 -21.36 -25.29
C ASN A 245 -8.91 -19.88 -24.86
N HIS A 246 -9.26 -19.01 -25.80
CA HIS A 246 -9.59 -17.60 -25.64
C HIS A 246 -10.42 -17.13 -26.82
N ASP A 247 -10.94 -15.90 -26.77
CA ASP A 247 -11.71 -15.31 -27.84
C ASP A 247 -11.00 -14.12 -28.49
N LEU A 248 -11.05 -14.09 -29.82
CA LEU A 248 -10.61 -12.92 -30.55
C LEU A 248 -11.63 -11.80 -30.40
N ALA A 249 -11.16 -10.60 -30.04
CA ALA A 249 -11.97 -9.42 -29.86
C ALA A 249 -11.21 -8.16 -30.24
N ASP A 250 -11.82 -7.00 -30.12
CA ASP A 250 -11.17 -5.70 -30.24
C ASP A 250 -11.63 -4.79 -29.10
N ARG A 251 -11.26 -5.15 -27.88
CA ARG A 251 -11.58 -4.38 -26.65
C ARG A 251 -10.83 -3.05 -26.58
N THR A 252 -9.81 -2.86 -27.39
CA THR A 252 -9.02 -1.64 -27.44
C THR A 252 -9.42 -0.71 -28.58
N GLY A 253 -10.39 -1.15 -29.40
CA GLY A 253 -10.93 -0.42 -30.55
C GLY A 253 -12.41 -0.02 -30.38
N PRO A 254 -12.94 0.81 -31.25
CA PRO A 254 -14.32 1.26 -31.17
C PRO A 254 -15.31 0.11 -31.45
N GLY A 255 -16.25 -0.11 -30.54
CA GLY A 255 -17.35 -1.06 -30.71
C GLY A 255 -17.15 -2.44 -30.10
N GLY A 256 -16.02 -2.68 -29.44
CA GLY A 256 -15.81 -3.86 -28.59
C GLY A 256 -16.21 -3.62 -27.13
N PRO A 257 -16.14 -4.65 -26.29
CA PRO A 257 -16.27 -4.52 -24.84
C PRO A 257 -15.21 -3.59 -24.26
N THR A 258 -15.55 -2.82 -23.21
CA THR A 258 -14.59 -1.98 -22.47
C THR A 258 -13.67 -2.81 -21.58
N LEU A 259 -12.53 -2.27 -21.22
CA LEU A 259 -11.64 -2.85 -20.21
C LEU A 259 -11.84 -2.10 -18.90
N ASP A 260 -12.50 -2.74 -17.93
CA ASP A 260 -12.91 -2.11 -16.68
C ASP A 260 -12.17 -2.71 -15.47
N TYR A 261 -11.62 -3.93 -15.60
CA TYR A 261 -11.01 -4.64 -14.49
C TYR A 261 -9.62 -5.19 -14.80
N ILE A 262 -8.81 -5.31 -13.75
CA ILE A 262 -7.64 -6.18 -13.71
C ILE A 262 -7.90 -7.22 -12.62
N VAL A 263 -7.87 -8.49 -13.00
CA VAL A 263 -8.09 -9.61 -12.08
C VAL A 263 -6.75 -10.22 -11.69
N ILE A 264 -6.47 -10.20 -10.40
CA ILE A 264 -5.27 -10.79 -9.79
C ILE A 264 -5.60 -12.23 -9.42
N HIS A 265 -4.78 -13.14 -9.95
CA HIS A 265 -4.85 -14.58 -9.72
C HIS A 265 -3.59 -15.08 -9.05
N ASP A 266 -3.62 -16.30 -8.51
CA ASP A 266 -2.45 -17.16 -8.40
C ASP A 266 -2.67 -18.47 -9.17
N THR A 267 -1.58 -19.00 -9.68
CA THR A 267 -1.61 -20.15 -10.60
C THR A 267 -1.97 -21.47 -9.93
N GLU A 268 -2.12 -21.53 -8.60
CA GLU A 268 -2.17 -22.80 -7.83
C GLU A 268 -1.10 -23.79 -8.30
N GLY A 269 0.07 -23.27 -8.72
CA GLY A 269 1.14 -24.00 -9.33
C GLY A 269 2.41 -23.20 -9.54
N TYR A 270 3.40 -23.82 -10.16
CA TYR A 270 4.66 -23.20 -10.54
C TYR A 270 4.59 -22.55 -11.92
N TYR A 271 5.48 -21.59 -12.19
CA TYR A 271 5.52 -20.80 -13.40
C TYR A 271 5.53 -21.62 -14.71
N ASP A 272 6.50 -22.52 -14.88
CA ASP A 272 6.66 -23.26 -16.16
C ASP A 272 5.47 -24.17 -16.51
N PRO A 273 4.88 -24.94 -15.56
CA PRO A 273 3.63 -25.66 -15.81
C PRO A 273 2.48 -24.75 -16.19
N SER A 274 2.32 -23.63 -15.53
CA SER A 274 1.20 -22.68 -15.79
C SER A 274 1.33 -22.03 -17.16
N VAL A 275 2.53 -21.64 -17.58
CA VAL A 275 2.79 -21.17 -18.95
C VAL A 275 2.42 -22.21 -19.99
N ARG A 276 2.72 -23.51 -19.75
CA ARG A 276 2.30 -24.58 -20.65
C ARG A 276 0.80 -24.77 -20.73
N LEU A 277 0.07 -24.57 -19.62
CA LEU A 277 -1.40 -24.61 -19.61
C LEU A 277 -1.99 -23.48 -20.47
N ALA A 278 -1.47 -22.27 -20.37
CA ALA A 278 -1.91 -21.16 -21.23
C ALA A 278 -1.67 -21.40 -22.72
N GLN A 279 -0.64 -22.22 -23.05
CA GLN A 279 -0.33 -22.61 -24.43
C GLN A 279 -1.11 -23.84 -24.93
N ASP A 280 -1.89 -24.49 -24.06
CA ASP A 280 -2.72 -25.64 -24.44
C ASP A 280 -4.07 -25.15 -24.98
N PRO A 281 -4.39 -25.36 -26.29
CA PRO A 281 -5.66 -24.89 -26.85
C PRO A 281 -6.88 -25.67 -26.31
N THR A 282 -6.67 -26.74 -25.54
CA THR A 282 -7.76 -27.54 -24.93
C THR A 282 -8.03 -27.12 -23.47
N TYR A 283 -7.28 -26.14 -22.94
CA TYR A 283 -7.46 -25.63 -21.59
C TYR A 283 -8.10 -24.23 -21.62
N LEU A 284 -7.52 -23.24 -20.94
CA LEU A 284 -7.94 -21.85 -20.97
C LEU A 284 -6.68 -20.94 -20.92
N ALA A 285 -6.78 -19.73 -21.46
CA ALA A 285 -5.69 -18.79 -21.47
C ALA A 285 -6.07 -17.48 -20.77
N TRP A 286 -5.04 -16.79 -20.32
CA TRP A 286 -5.09 -15.50 -19.64
C TRP A 286 -4.02 -14.57 -20.22
N ASN A 287 -4.00 -13.30 -19.80
CA ASN A 287 -3.14 -12.32 -20.45
C ASN A 287 -1.67 -12.42 -20.05
N TYR A 288 -1.37 -12.55 -18.74
CA TYR A 288 0.01 -12.52 -18.23
C TYR A 288 0.23 -13.57 -17.15
N THR A 289 1.45 -14.14 -17.10
CA THR A 289 1.93 -14.92 -15.95
C THR A 289 3.21 -14.28 -15.41
N ILE A 290 3.30 -14.10 -14.08
CA ILE A 290 4.44 -13.51 -13.39
C ILE A 290 5.11 -14.56 -12.51
N ARG A 291 6.45 -14.73 -12.67
CA ARG A 291 7.25 -15.66 -11.88
C ARG A 291 7.61 -15.04 -10.54
N SER A 292 7.52 -15.84 -9.45
CA SER A 292 7.76 -15.38 -8.09
C SER A 292 9.22 -15.01 -7.83
N SER A 293 10.17 -15.81 -8.28
CA SER A 293 11.59 -15.70 -7.92
C SER A 293 12.29 -14.46 -8.43
N ASP A 294 11.84 -13.86 -9.53
CA ASP A 294 12.52 -12.74 -10.20
C ASP A 294 11.59 -11.72 -10.88
N GLY A 295 10.27 -11.93 -10.81
CA GLY A 295 9.30 -11.05 -11.45
C GLY A 295 9.25 -11.15 -12.98
N HIS A 296 9.80 -12.20 -13.61
CA HIS A 296 9.71 -12.38 -15.05
C HIS A 296 8.27 -12.54 -15.52
N ILE A 297 7.91 -11.90 -16.63
CA ILE A 297 6.54 -11.88 -17.17
C ILE A 297 6.49 -12.64 -18.49
N ALA A 298 5.56 -13.61 -18.59
CA ALA A 298 5.09 -14.12 -19.86
C ALA A 298 3.80 -13.42 -20.27
N GLN A 299 3.73 -12.87 -21.47
CA GLN A 299 2.48 -12.40 -22.08
C GLN A 299 1.93 -13.46 -23.02
N HIS A 300 0.70 -13.92 -22.76
CA HIS A 300 0.01 -14.96 -23.52
C HIS A 300 -1.01 -14.40 -24.50
N LEU A 301 -1.73 -13.32 -24.11
CA LEU A 301 -2.75 -12.68 -24.91
C LEU A 301 -2.55 -11.16 -24.94
N ASP A 302 -2.83 -10.56 -26.09
CA ASP A 302 -3.01 -9.12 -26.16
C ASP A 302 -4.25 -8.70 -25.36
N ALA A 303 -4.23 -7.50 -24.77
CA ALA A 303 -5.38 -6.97 -24.03
C ALA A 303 -6.64 -6.80 -24.91
N LYS A 304 -6.51 -6.74 -26.24
CA LYS A 304 -7.63 -6.69 -27.15
C LYS A 304 -8.48 -7.98 -27.18
N ASP A 305 -7.85 -9.13 -26.87
CA ASP A 305 -8.50 -10.45 -26.90
C ASP A 305 -8.99 -10.86 -25.51
N VAL A 306 -10.04 -11.70 -25.45
CA VAL A 306 -10.68 -12.10 -24.19
C VAL A 306 -10.10 -13.42 -23.70
N GLY A 307 -9.40 -13.38 -22.55
CA GLY A 307 -8.98 -14.59 -21.85
C GLY A 307 -10.12 -15.24 -21.06
N TRP A 308 -10.00 -16.54 -20.79
CA TRP A 308 -10.99 -17.31 -20.04
C TRP A 308 -10.50 -17.60 -18.62
N HIS A 309 -10.23 -16.56 -17.84
CA HIS A 309 -9.57 -16.72 -16.55
C HIS A 309 -10.48 -16.53 -15.32
N ALA A 310 -11.57 -15.75 -15.45
CA ALA A 310 -12.35 -15.34 -14.28
C ALA A 310 -13.57 -16.22 -13.98
N GLY A 311 -13.83 -17.28 -14.75
CA GLY A 311 -15.01 -18.15 -14.56
C GLY A 311 -16.37 -17.46 -14.77
N ASN A 312 -16.35 -16.20 -15.16
CA ASN A 312 -17.52 -15.35 -15.44
C ASN A 312 -17.30 -14.60 -16.74
N TRP A 313 -18.12 -14.89 -17.76
CA TRP A 313 -17.96 -14.30 -19.08
C TRP A 313 -18.06 -12.77 -19.08
N TYR A 314 -18.97 -12.19 -18.29
CA TYR A 314 -19.08 -10.74 -18.17
C TYR A 314 -17.76 -10.12 -17.65
N VAL A 315 -17.17 -10.74 -16.65
CA VAL A 315 -15.89 -10.29 -16.11
C VAL A 315 -14.74 -10.54 -17.10
N ASN A 316 -14.70 -11.72 -17.75
CA ASN A 316 -13.68 -12.04 -18.76
C ASN A 316 -13.63 -11.01 -19.88
N MET A 317 -14.81 -10.65 -20.45
CA MET A 317 -14.85 -9.72 -21.57
C MET A 317 -14.50 -8.28 -21.19
N HIS A 318 -14.51 -7.93 -19.89
CA HIS A 318 -14.18 -6.61 -19.37
C HIS A 318 -12.86 -6.57 -18.58
N SER A 319 -12.06 -7.64 -18.56
CA SER A 319 -10.87 -7.68 -17.70
C SER A 319 -9.59 -8.12 -18.40
N ILE A 320 -8.49 -7.81 -17.77
CA ILE A 320 -7.15 -8.36 -18.03
C ILE A 320 -6.82 -9.29 -16.87
N GLY A 321 -6.53 -10.56 -17.14
CA GLY A 321 -6.14 -11.55 -16.15
C GLY A 321 -4.64 -11.63 -15.98
N ILE A 322 -4.16 -11.55 -14.74
CA ILE A 322 -2.74 -11.67 -14.38
C ILE A 322 -2.58 -12.78 -13.36
N GLU A 323 -1.93 -13.86 -13.78
CA GLU A 323 -1.58 -15.00 -12.96
C GLU A 323 -0.24 -14.79 -12.27
N HIS A 324 -0.16 -15.10 -10.99
CA HIS A 324 1.05 -15.01 -10.20
C HIS A 324 1.46 -16.41 -9.76
N GLU A 325 2.71 -16.80 -10.00
CA GLU A 325 3.22 -18.08 -9.52
C GLU A 325 2.98 -18.20 -8.01
N GLY A 326 2.17 -19.16 -7.59
CA GLY A 326 1.83 -19.33 -6.19
C GLY A 326 0.76 -20.36 -5.89
N PHE A 327 0.42 -20.41 -4.58
CA PHE A 327 -0.57 -21.33 -4.03
C PHE A 327 -1.37 -20.60 -2.96
N ALA A 328 -2.63 -20.33 -3.21
CA ALA A 328 -3.50 -19.54 -2.34
C ALA A 328 -3.59 -20.03 -0.88
N GLY A 329 -3.46 -21.33 -0.66
CA GLY A 329 -3.61 -21.95 0.66
C GLY A 329 -2.33 -22.44 1.33
N THR A 330 -1.29 -22.75 0.58
CA THR A 330 -0.09 -23.40 1.11
C THR A 330 1.16 -22.51 1.12
N ALA A 331 1.19 -21.49 0.28
CA ALA A 331 2.21 -20.45 0.32
C ALA A 331 1.86 -19.40 1.38
N ALA A 332 2.81 -19.12 2.27
CA ALA A 332 2.58 -18.16 3.34
C ALA A 332 2.74 -16.70 2.91
N TRP A 333 3.40 -16.47 1.78
CA TRP A 333 3.79 -15.14 1.34
C TRP A 333 4.28 -15.16 -0.11
N PHE A 334 4.23 -14.00 -0.75
CA PHE A 334 4.73 -13.75 -2.09
C PHE A 334 5.97 -12.86 -2.03
N THR A 335 6.88 -13.03 -3.00
CA THR A 335 8.14 -12.27 -3.01
C THR A 335 7.93 -10.80 -3.35
N GLU A 336 8.78 -9.93 -2.82
CA GLU A 336 8.73 -8.50 -3.13
C GLU A 336 9.02 -8.24 -4.61
N SER A 337 9.89 -9.05 -5.22
CA SER A 337 10.19 -8.98 -6.65
C SER A 337 8.93 -9.13 -7.50
N MET A 338 8.08 -10.10 -7.17
CA MET A 338 6.81 -10.31 -7.86
C MET A 338 5.81 -9.18 -7.63
N TYR A 339 5.66 -8.71 -6.37
CA TYR A 339 4.78 -7.58 -6.05
C TYR A 339 5.17 -6.32 -6.82
N GLN A 340 6.46 -5.94 -6.84
CA GLN A 340 6.92 -4.74 -7.54
C GLN A 340 6.73 -4.85 -9.05
N THR A 341 7.00 -6.01 -9.62
CA THR A 341 6.79 -6.28 -11.04
C THR A 341 5.31 -6.20 -11.39
N SER A 342 4.46 -6.91 -10.66
CA SER A 342 3.01 -6.90 -10.83
C SER A 342 2.43 -5.50 -10.72
N ALA A 343 2.77 -4.76 -9.66
CA ALA A 343 2.29 -3.39 -9.48
C ALA A 343 2.74 -2.45 -10.61
N THR A 344 3.95 -2.65 -11.14
CA THR A 344 4.46 -1.86 -12.26
C THR A 344 3.71 -2.17 -13.55
N LEU A 345 3.43 -3.45 -13.83
CA LEU A 345 2.60 -3.88 -14.95
C LEU A 345 1.17 -3.33 -14.83
N VAL A 346 0.53 -3.50 -13.67
CA VAL A 346 -0.84 -3.06 -13.41
C VAL A 346 -0.99 -1.56 -13.56
N ARG A 347 -0.05 -0.75 -13.03
CA ARG A 347 -0.06 0.71 -13.26
C ARG A 347 0.01 1.07 -14.73
N HIS A 348 0.84 0.37 -15.51
CA HIS A 348 0.96 0.59 -16.94
C HIS A 348 -0.35 0.28 -17.68
N LEU A 349 -0.93 -0.89 -17.42
CA LEU A 349 -2.18 -1.31 -18.03
C LEU A 349 -3.35 -0.41 -17.63
N ALA A 350 -3.45 -0.08 -16.35
CA ALA A 350 -4.48 0.81 -15.82
C ALA A 350 -4.41 2.20 -16.47
N GLN A 351 -3.21 2.78 -16.57
CA GLN A 351 -3.01 4.07 -17.23
C GLN A 351 -3.33 3.99 -18.74
N LYS A 352 -2.91 2.92 -19.40
CA LYS A 352 -3.09 2.75 -20.85
C LYS A 352 -4.55 2.57 -21.25
N TYR A 353 -5.30 1.81 -20.47
CA TYR A 353 -6.69 1.46 -20.76
C TYR A 353 -7.72 2.25 -19.97
N GLY A 354 -7.30 3.14 -19.09
CA GLY A 354 -8.20 4.00 -18.31
C GLY A 354 -8.88 3.27 -17.15
N ILE A 355 -8.32 2.15 -16.66
CA ILE A 355 -8.86 1.38 -15.56
C ILE A 355 -8.52 2.09 -14.23
N PRO A 356 -9.51 2.37 -13.35
CA PRO A 356 -9.22 2.98 -12.05
C PRO A 356 -8.35 2.10 -11.16
N LEU A 357 -7.37 2.72 -10.47
CA LEU A 357 -6.54 2.02 -9.49
C LEU A 357 -7.22 2.05 -8.10
N ASP A 358 -8.27 1.26 -7.95
CA ASP A 358 -8.98 1.04 -6.69
C ASP A 358 -9.42 -0.43 -6.55
N ARG A 359 -9.93 -0.78 -5.36
CA ARG A 359 -10.34 -2.16 -5.05
C ARG A 359 -11.65 -2.59 -5.72
N ALA A 360 -12.33 -1.68 -6.43
CA ALA A 360 -13.48 -2.04 -7.27
C ALA A 360 -13.06 -2.55 -8.66
N HIS A 361 -11.89 -2.11 -9.15
CA HIS A 361 -11.42 -2.40 -10.51
C HIS A 361 -10.15 -3.26 -10.55
N VAL A 362 -9.29 -3.20 -9.52
CA VAL A 362 -8.19 -4.17 -9.32
C VAL A 362 -8.62 -5.15 -8.24
N ILE A 363 -9.12 -6.30 -8.68
CA ILE A 363 -9.81 -7.29 -7.85
C ILE A 363 -9.07 -8.63 -7.82
N GLY A 364 -9.32 -9.43 -6.78
CA GLY A 364 -8.93 -10.83 -6.77
C GLY A 364 -9.97 -11.69 -7.48
N HIS A 365 -9.57 -12.84 -7.98
CA HIS A 365 -10.52 -13.81 -8.55
C HIS A 365 -11.57 -14.26 -7.52
N ASP A 366 -11.20 -14.29 -6.23
CA ASP A 366 -12.12 -14.55 -5.13
C ASP A 366 -13.28 -13.55 -5.03
N GLN A 367 -13.15 -12.36 -5.66
CA GLN A 367 -14.19 -11.32 -5.67
C GLN A 367 -15.11 -11.38 -6.91
N VAL A 368 -14.81 -12.24 -7.87
CA VAL A 368 -15.63 -12.43 -9.06
C VAL A 368 -16.91 -13.22 -8.69
N PRO A 369 -18.11 -12.71 -9.00
CA PRO A 369 -19.37 -13.38 -8.63
C PRO A 369 -19.64 -14.61 -9.50
N GLY A 370 -20.42 -15.57 -8.97
CA GLY A 370 -21.00 -16.64 -9.77
C GLY A 370 -21.92 -16.08 -10.85
N THR A 371 -22.03 -16.76 -11.98
CA THR A 371 -22.78 -16.28 -13.15
C THR A 371 -24.30 -16.42 -13.05
N VAL A 372 -24.75 -17.50 -12.42
CA VAL A 372 -26.17 -17.87 -12.27
C VAL A 372 -26.42 -18.55 -10.94
N LEU A 373 -27.68 -18.82 -10.63
CA LEU A 373 -28.07 -19.57 -9.44
C LEU A 373 -27.28 -20.90 -9.37
N GLY A 374 -26.63 -21.14 -8.22
CA GLY A 374 -25.80 -22.32 -7.96
C GLY A 374 -24.37 -22.24 -8.46
N ALA A 375 -23.98 -21.22 -9.22
CA ALA A 375 -22.62 -21.09 -9.74
C ALA A 375 -21.62 -20.51 -8.70
N THR A 376 -22.08 -19.74 -7.72
CA THR A 376 -21.21 -19.09 -6.73
C THR A 376 -20.29 -20.09 -6.02
N ARG A 377 -20.78 -21.26 -5.66
CA ARG A 377 -20.02 -22.31 -4.96
C ARG A 377 -18.88 -22.94 -5.78
N SER A 378 -18.86 -22.77 -7.09
CA SER A 378 -17.83 -23.29 -7.99
C SER A 378 -16.84 -22.23 -8.46
N MET A 379 -16.98 -20.99 -7.96
CA MET A 379 -16.02 -19.92 -8.23
C MET A 379 -14.74 -20.15 -7.44
N HIS A 380 -13.63 -19.62 -7.93
CA HIS A 380 -12.34 -19.71 -7.30
C HIS A 380 -12.22 -18.77 -6.09
N TRP A 381 -11.15 -18.93 -5.31
CA TRP A 381 -10.89 -18.17 -4.10
C TRP A 381 -9.44 -17.61 -4.04
N ASP A 382 -8.69 -17.70 -5.16
CA ASP A 382 -7.39 -17.08 -5.37
C ASP A 382 -7.50 -15.54 -5.56
N PRO A 383 -6.46 -14.76 -5.23
CA PRO A 383 -5.12 -15.12 -4.79
C PRO A 383 -5.04 -15.55 -3.31
N GLY A 384 -6.17 -15.71 -2.63
CA GLY A 384 -6.28 -16.25 -1.30
C GLY A 384 -5.91 -15.29 -0.16
N PRO A 385 -5.83 -15.81 1.08
CA PRO A 385 -5.72 -14.99 2.28
C PRO A 385 -4.33 -14.36 2.49
N TYR A 386 -3.32 -14.78 1.73
CA TYR A 386 -1.92 -14.36 1.91
C TYR A 386 -1.44 -13.31 0.91
N TRP A 387 -2.27 -12.87 -0.02
CA TRP A 387 -1.97 -11.73 -0.88
C TRP A 387 -2.10 -10.42 -0.09
N ASP A 388 -1.01 -9.68 0.10
CA ASP A 388 -0.97 -8.43 0.88
C ASP A 388 -1.55 -7.26 0.06
N TRP A 389 -2.89 -7.08 0.10
CA TRP A 389 -3.57 -6.00 -0.61
C TRP A 389 -3.13 -4.62 -0.14
N ASP A 390 -2.87 -4.43 1.16
CA ASP A 390 -2.44 -3.13 1.70
C ASP A 390 -1.10 -2.72 1.06
N HIS A 391 -0.11 -3.62 1.08
CA HIS A 391 1.18 -3.39 0.44
C HIS A 391 1.07 -3.24 -1.09
N TYR A 392 0.25 -4.06 -1.72
CA TYR A 392 0.07 -4.03 -3.17
C TYR A 392 -0.47 -2.68 -3.64
N PHE A 393 -1.47 -2.12 -2.94
CA PHE A 393 -2.03 -0.81 -3.25
C PHE A 393 -1.08 0.35 -2.89
N ASP A 394 -0.22 0.19 -1.88
CA ASP A 394 0.89 1.14 -1.65
C ASP A 394 1.83 1.18 -2.86
N LEU A 395 2.21 0.02 -3.42
CA LEU A 395 3.04 -0.09 -4.63
C LEU A 395 2.32 0.45 -5.88
N LEU A 396 1.01 0.31 -5.98
CA LEU A 396 0.21 0.92 -7.05
C LEU A 396 0.17 2.45 -6.97
N GLY A 397 0.56 3.05 -5.83
CA GLY A 397 0.45 4.49 -5.59
C GLY A 397 -0.99 4.94 -5.30
N ALA A 398 -1.85 4.02 -4.91
CA ALA A 398 -3.26 4.22 -4.58
C ALA A 398 -3.60 3.55 -3.22
N PRO A 399 -2.96 3.96 -2.11
CA PRO A 399 -3.07 3.28 -0.83
C PRO A 399 -4.52 3.17 -0.36
N ILE A 400 -4.90 2.01 0.16
CA ILE A 400 -6.23 1.75 0.71
C ILE A 400 -6.51 2.72 1.86
N GLY A 401 -7.63 3.44 1.77
CA GLY A 401 -7.98 4.51 2.71
C GLY A 401 -7.13 5.78 2.58
N GLY A 402 -6.22 5.88 1.62
CA GLY A 402 -5.35 7.04 1.40
C GLY A 402 -4.50 7.38 2.62
N ASP A 403 -4.30 8.68 2.89
CA ASP A 403 -3.54 9.17 4.05
C ASP A 403 -4.31 9.10 5.38
N LEU A 404 -5.54 8.56 5.38
CA LEU A 404 -6.39 8.51 6.56
C LEU A 404 -5.91 7.46 7.53
N LYS A 405 -6.05 7.77 8.81
CA LYS A 405 -5.79 6.80 9.88
C LYS A 405 -7.05 5.97 10.13
N ALA A 406 -6.83 4.69 10.44
CA ALA A 406 -7.88 3.83 10.95
C ALA A 406 -8.51 4.43 12.21
N THR A 407 -9.82 4.26 12.39
CA THR A 407 -10.59 4.92 13.45
C THR A 407 -11.59 3.97 14.12
N ALA A 408 -11.73 4.10 15.43
CA ALA A 408 -12.83 3.51 16.20
C ALA A 408 -14.06 4.45 16.27
N ASP A 409 -13.92 5.73 15.90
CA ASP A 409 -15.01 6.69 15.90
C ASP A 409 -15.91 6.51 14.66
N VAL A 410 -16.78 5.51 14.72
CA VAL A 410 -17.73 5.12 13.67
C VAL A 410 -19.15 5.15 14.21
N ALA A 411 -20.12 5.53 13.37
CA ALA A 411 -21.52 5.56 13.72
C ALA A 411 -22.41 4.86 12.66
N PRO A 412 -23.64 4.47 13.02
CA PRO A 412 -24.61 3.96 12.05
C PRO A 412 -24.83 4.97 10.91
N GLY A 413 -24.82 4.46 9.68
CA GLY A 413 -24.90 5.24 8.44
C GLY A 413 -23.55 5.64 7.84
N ASP A 414 -22.44 5.54 8.58
CA ASP A 414 -21.10 5.75 8.01
C ASP A 414 -20.78 4.67 6.99
N VAL A 415 -20.07 5.05 5.94
CA VAL A 415 -19.38 4.10 5.06
C VAL A 415 -17.93 3.98 5.54
N VAL A 416 -17.48 2.75 5.71
CA VAL A 416 -16.12 2.45 6.13
C VAL A 416 -15.43 1.58 5.10
N GLU A 417 -14.12 1.75 4.96
CA GLU A 417 -13.26 0.91 4.15
C GLU A 417 -12.34 0.11 5.08
N VAL A 418 -12.29 -1.19 4.86
CA VAL A 418 -11.52 -2.11 5.69
C VAL A 418 -10.04 -1.97 5.39
N ARG A 419 -9.23 -1.92 6.45
CA ARG A 419 -7.78 -1.93 6.39
C ARG A 419 -7.26 -2.94 7.41
N THR A 420 -6.88 -4.12 6.92
CA THR A 420 -6.59 -5.26 7.81
C THR A 420 -5.28 -5.08 8.58
N GLY A 421 -4.35 -4.27 8.06
CA GLY A 421 -2.99 -4.20 8.61
C GLY A 421 -2.29 -5.55 8.51
N TYR A 422 -2.32 -6.14 7.33
CA TYR A 422 -1.92 -7.49 6.94
C TYR A 422 -0.89 -8.16 7.86
N ARG A 423 0.27 -7.54 8.05
CA ARG A 423 1.39 -8.09 8.82
C ARG A 423 1.04 -8.43 10.28
N ASP A 424 0.24 -7.57 10.90
CA ASP A 424 -0.13 -7.67 12.32
C ASP A 424 -1.52 -8.30 12.51
N ASN A 425 -2.04 -8.94 11.45
CA ASN A 425 -3.36 -9.55 11.37
C ASN A 425 -3.29 -11.06 11.07
N PRO A 426 -2.71 -11.89 11.94
CA PRO A 426 -2.71 -13.34 11.76
C PRO A 426 -4.09 -13.90 12.13
N GLN A 427 -4.84 -14.38 11.15
CA GLN A 427 -6.11 -15.05 11.39
C GLN A 427 -5.93 -16.58 11.44
N PRO A 428 -6.71 -17.30 12.26
CA PRO A 428 -6.65 -18.74 12.30
C PRO A 428 -7.24 -19.34 11.01
N LEU A 429 -6.45 -20.15 10.30
CA LEU A 429 -6.87 -20.86 9.10
C LEU A 429 -6.69 -22.36 9.29
N THR A 430 -7.53 -23.14 8.62
CA THR A 430 -7.50 -24.60 8.58
C THR A 430 -7.67 -25.09 7.15
N GLY A 431 -7.27 -26.34 6.84
CA GLY A 431 -7.50 -26.98 5.54
C GLY A 431 -6.84 -26.26 4.37
N CYS A 432 -5.58 -25.86 4.51
CA CYS A 432 -4.89 -25.03 3.53
C CYS A 432 -4.43 -25.74 2.25
N ALA A 433 -4.42 -27.07 2.23
CA ALA A 433 -4.17 -27.80 1.00
C ALA A 433 -5.46 -28.02 0.25
N ALA A 434 -5.59 -27.40 -0.92
CA ALA A 434 -6.70 -27.67 -1.83
C ALA A 434 -6.59 -29.02 -2.52
N ALA A 435 -5.38 -29.61 -2.59
CA ALA A 435 -5.13 -30.91 -3.21
C ALA A 435 -5.25 -32.07 -2.24
N SER A 436 -5.67 -33.21 -2.70
CA SER A 436 -5.69 -34.45 -1.94
C SER A 436 -4.30 -35.09 -1.83
N PRO A 437 -3.85 -35.48 -0.62
CA PRO A 437 -4.52 -35.30 0.66
C PRO A 437 -4.32 -33.88 1.21
N PRO A 438 -5.31 -33.33 1.92
CA PRO A 438 -5.17 -32.02 2.54
C PRO A 438 -4.03 -32.05 3.56
N SER A 439 -3.09 -31.10 3.43
CA SER A 439 -2.09 -30.89 4.48
C SER A 439 -2.85 -30.40 5.72
N PRO A 440 -2.63 -31.02 6.91
CA PRO A 440 -3.29 -30.58 8.11
C PRO A 440 -2.82 -29.20 8.58
N ASP A 441 -1.72 -28.70 8.03
CA ASP A 441 -0.98 -27.57 8.57
C ASP A 441 -1.14 -26.33 7.69
N CYS A 442 -2.17 -25.54 7.97
CA CYS A 442 -2.18 -24.16 7.55
C CYS A 442 -1.01 -23.38 8.16
N VAL A 443 -0.57 -22.38 7.46
CA VAL A 443 0.42 -21.44 7.95
C VAL A 443 -0.16 -20.66 9.13
N THR A 444 0.10 -21.10 10.36
CA THR A 444 -0.33 -20.37 11.55
C THR A 444 0.58 -19.18 11.82
N GLY A 445 -0.02 -18.02 12.10
CA GLY A 445 0.71 -16.80 12.49
C GLY A 445 1.35 -16.03 11.32
N ALA A 446 1.06 -16.37 10.06
CA ALA A 446 1.30 -15.46 8.93
C ALA A 446 0.28 -14.32 8.95
N GLY A 447 0.66 -13.17 8.39
CA GLY A 447 -0.29 -12.10 8.11
C GLY A 447 -1.36 -12.53 7.13
N THR A 448 -2.56 -11.98 7.27
CA THR A 448 -3.68 -12.25 6.36
C THR A 448 -4.36 -10.96 5.91
N ASN A 449 -4.93 -10.99 4.72
CA ASN A 449 -5.57 -9.85 4.08
C ASN A 449 -7.05 -9.66 4.44
N PHE A 450 -7.58 -10.42 5.38
CA PHE A 450 -8.99 -10.40 5.73
C PHE A 450 -9.23 -10.29 7.23
N LEU A 451 -10.44 -9.85 7.59
CA LEU A 451 -10.98 -9.91 8.94
C LEU A 451 -12.20 -10.83 8.96
N PRO A 452 -12.40 -11.61 10.03
CA PRO A 452 -13.59 -12.45 10.17
C PRO A 452 -14.81 -11.61 10.51
N LEU A 453 -15.96 -12.00 9.98
CA LEU A 453 -17.28 -11.49 10.36
C LEU A 453 -18.04 -12.53 11.20
N TYR A 454 -18.71 -12.06 12.23
CA TYR A 454 -19.43 -12.90 13.20
C TYR A 454 -20.93 -12.66 13.15
N GLN A 455 -21.73 -13.64 13.61
CA GLN A 455 -23.20 -13.53 13.67
C GLN A 455 -23.69 -12.66 14.84
N SER A 456 -22.85 -12.41 15.82
CA SER A 456 -23.13 -11.51 16.95
C SER A 456 -21.82 -10.84 17.42
N PRO A 457 -21.87 -9.74 18.20
CA PRO A 457 -20.67 -8.98 18.60
C PRO A 457 -19.83 -9.73 19.65
N SER A 458 -19.20 -10.82 19.23
CA SER A 458 -18.32 -11.66 20.07
C SER A 458 -17.41 -12.50 19.18
N GLU A 459 -16.12 -12.58 19.51
CA GLU A 459 -15.16 -13.46 18.83
C GLU A 459 -15.42 -14.97 19.04
N THR A 460 -16.26 -15.31 19.98
CA THR A 460 -16.71 -16.71 20.22
C THR A 460 -18.03 -17.04 19.51
N ALA A 461 -18.65 -16.06 18.85
CA ALA A 461 -19.86 -16.31 18.06
C ALA A 461 -19.53 -17.09 16.79
N PRO A 462 -20.50 -17.80 16.20
CA PRO A 462 -20.34 -18.40 14.89
C PRO A 462 -19.98 -17.33 13.85
N LEU A 463 -19.15 -17.74 12.88
CA LEU A 463 -18.81 -16.91 11.73
C LEU A 463 -20.04 -16.64 10.85
N ALA A 464 -20.09 -15.51 10.14
CA ALA A 464 -21.15 -15.18 9.21
C ALA A 464 -21.29 -16.28 8.13
N ALA A 465 -22.51 -16.55 7.70
CA ALA A 465 -22.77 -17.51 6.64
C ALA A 465 -22.91 -16.80 5.28
N ASP A 466 -22.51 -17.48 4.22
CA ASP A 466 -22.77 -17.10 2.84
C ASP A 466 -23.57 -18.21 2.14
N PRO A 467 -24.87 -17.99 1.86
CA PRO A 467 -25.72 -19.01 1.29
C PRO A 467 -25.37 -19.38 -0.15
N GLY A 468 -24.69 -18.51 -0.87
CA GLY A 468 -24.25 -18.80 -2.25
C GLY A 468 -22.98 -19.62 -2.29
N TRP A 469 -22.04 -19.34 -1.37
CA TRP A 469 -20.78 -20.06 -1.28
C TRP A 469 -20.95 -21.43 -0.66
N LYS A 470 -21.71 -21.52 0.44
CA LYS A 470 -22.01 -22.78 1.16
C LYS A 470 -23.53 -22.95 1.37
N PRO A 471 -24.27 -23.39 0.35
CA PRO A 471 -25.71 -23.58 0.48
C PRO A 471 -26.08 -24.52 1.65
N GLY A 472 -26.99 -24.04 2.51
CA GLY A 472 -27.46 -24.78 3.69
C GLY A 472 -26.55 -24.72 4.91
N ALA A 473 -25.35 -24.12 4.83
CA ALA A 473 -24.53 -23.88 5.99
C ALA A 473 -25.14 -22.76 6.85
N THR A 474 -25.14 -22.93 8.17
CA THR A 474 -25.63 -21.93 9.13
C THR A 474 -24.50 -21.01 9.62
N ALA A 475 -23.23 -21.34 9.31
CA ALA A 475 -22.05 -20.56 9.67
C ALA A 475 -20.94 -20.77 8.64
N GLY A 476 -20.09 -19.78 8.48
CA GLY A 476 -18.79 -19.90 7.84
C GLY A 476 -17.81 -20.74 8.67
N SER A 477 -16.64 -21.03 8.10
CA SER A 477 -15.59 -21.79 8.76
C SER A 477 -14.22 -21.11 8.62
N THR A 478 -13.22 -21.64 9.32
CA THR A 478 -11.82 -21.18 9.21
C THR A 478 -11.06 -21.87 8.08
N TYR A 479 -11.70 -22.68 7.24
CA TYR A 479 -11.04 -23.28 6.07
C TYR A 479 -10.46 -22.21 5.15
N ALA A 480 -9.22 -22.41 4.66
CA ALA A 480 -8.56 -21.44 3.81
C ALA A 480 -9.37 -21.05 2.57
N SER A 481 -10.08 -22.02 1.99
CA SER A 481 -10.98 -21.81 0.84
C SER A 481 -12.37 -21.25 1.21
N ASP A 482 -12.70 -21.08 2.50
CA ASP A 482 -14.00 -20.58 2.92
C ASP A 482 -14.01 -19.07 3.06
N ILE A 483 -14.50 -18.37 2.06
CA ILE A 483 -14.62 -16.92 2.02
C ILE A 483 -15.94 -16.39 2.59
N SER A 484 -16.83 -17.24 3.12
CA SER A 484 -18.19 -16.86 3.60
C SER A 484 -18.20 -15.67 4.55
N ALA A 485 -17.22 -15.61 5.47
CA ALA A 485 -17.16 -14.64 6.54
C ALA A 485 -15.89 -13.77 6.49
N ARG A 486 -15.36 -13.53 5.30
CA ARG A 486 -14.11 -12.77 5.13
C ARG A 486 -14.37 -11.44 4.46
N VAL A 487 -14.06 -10.37 5.17
CA VAL A 487 -13.97 -9.03 4.59
C VAL A 487 -12.51 -8.68 4.39
N VAL A 488 -12.14 -8.31 3.17
CA VAL A 488 -10.74 -8.04 2.78
C VAL A 488 -10.40 -6.56 2.80
N SER A 489 -9.11 -6.24 2.81
CA SER A 489 -8.65 -4.85 2.70
C SER A 489 -9.19 -4.15 1.46
N GLY A 490 -9.68 -2.93 1.64
CA GLY A 490 -10.31 -2.09 0.61
C GLY A 490 -11.80 -2.38 0.36
N HIS A 491 -12.39 -3.34 1.06
CA HIS A 491 -13.83 -3.60 1.01
C HIS A 491 -14.59 -2.47 1.71
N LYS A 492 -15.59 -1.90 1.05
CA LYS A 492 -16.42 -0.83 1.60
C LYS A 492 -17.70 -1.38 2.20
N LEU A 493 -17.97 -1.02 3.45
CA LEU A 493 -19.12 -1.48 4.21
C LEU A 493 -19.96 -0.31 4.70
N VAL A 494 -21.28 -0.48 4.74
CA VAL A 494 -22.18 0.44 5.42
C VAL A 494 -22.42 -0.06 6.83
N VAL A 495 -22.14 0.79 7.83
CA VAL A 495 -22.35 0.50 9.24
C VAL A 495 -23.83 0.63 9.56
N ALA A 496 -24.44 -0.47 9.98
CA ALA A 496 -25.85 -0.51 10.38
C ALA A 496 -26.03 -0.25 11.88
N GLN A 497 -25.08 -0.74 12.69
CA GLN A 497 -25.13 -0.65 14.16
C GLN A 497 -23.71 -0.53 14.73
N VAL A 498 -23.59 0.00 15.96
CA VAL A 498 -22.33 0.03 16.71
C VAL A 498 -22.62 -0.46 18.14
N GLN A 499 -21.84 -1.39 18.63
CA GLN A 499 -21.93 -1.93 20.00
C GLN A 499 -20.52 -2.09 20.61
N GLY A 500 -20.07 -1.11 21.38
CA GLY A 500 -18.70 -1.07 21.88
C GLY A 500 -17.72 -1.06 20.69
N ASP A 501 -16.76 -1.98 20.68
CA ASP A 501 -15.77 -2.13 19.59
C ASP A 501 -16.29 -2.96 18.40
N TRP A 502 -17.58 -3.19 18.30
CA TRP A 502 -18.20 -4.00 17.26
C TRP A 502 -19.02 -3.16 16.28
N LEU A 503 -18.79 -3.34 15.01
CA LEU A 503 -19.53 -2.72 13.92
C LEU A 503 -20.48 -3.78 13.31
N GLY A 504 -21.78 -3.56 13.43
CA GLY A 504 -22.79 -4.33 12.70
C GLY A 504 -22.88 -3.80 11.27
N VAL A 505 -22.63 -4.65 10.29
CA VAL A 505 -22.60 -4.33 8.85
C VAL A 505 -23.53 -5.23 8.07
N TRP A 506 -24.01 -4.77 6.91
CA TRP A 506 -24.81 -5.61 6.03
C TRP A 506 -23.93 -6.55 5.23
N TRP A 507 -24.18 -7.84 5.31
CA TRP A 507 -23.40 -8.91 4.69
C TRP A 507 -24.32 -10.03 4.19
N ALA A 508 -24.24 -10.36 2.90
CA ALA A 508 -25.03 -11.43 2.27
C ALA A 508 -26.55 -11.39 2.60
N GLY A 509 -27.14 -10.19 2.70
CA GLY A 509 -28.54 -9.99 3.05
C GLY A 509 -28.86 -10.08 4.54
N SER A 510 -27.86 -10.21 5.43
CA SER A 510 -27.99 -10.32 6.88
C SER A 510 -27.12 -9.31 7.61
N LEU A 511 -27.34 -9.11 8.90
CA LEU A 511 -26.44 -8.35 9.77
C LEU A 511 -25.29 -9.26 10.20
N ALA A 512 -24.06 -8.79 10.01
CA ALA A 512 -22.85 -9.42 10.51
C ALA A 512 -22.01 -8.41 11.31
N TRP A 513 -21.09 -8.90 12.14
CA TRP A 513 -20.35 -8.08 13.09
C TRP A 513 -18.85 -8.14 12.83
N LEU A 514 -18.25 -6.98 12.67
CA LEU A 514 -16.80 -6.75 12.52
C LEU A 514 -16.24 -6.22 13.84
N HIS A 515 -15.17 -6.81 14.34
CA HIS A 515 -14.43 -6.30 15.51
C HIS A 515 -13.52 -5.16 15.07
N ASN A 516 -13.70 -3.96 15.65
CA ASN A 516 -12.93 -2.75 15.37
C ASN A 516 -12.43 -2.13 16.69
N PRO A 517 -11.43 -2.74 17.35
CA PRO A 517 -11.02 -2.32 18.70
C PRO A 517 -10.38 -0.93 18.69
N ALA A 518 -10.65 -0.17 19.77
CA ALA A 518 -10.25 1.24 19.86
C ALA A 518 -8.72 1.44 19.89
N ASP A 519 -7.97 0.49 20.40
CA ASP A 519 -6.50 0.53 20.48
C ASP A 519 -5.82 0.09 19.17
N ARG A 520 -6.55 -0.63 18.31
CA ARG A 520 -6.09 -1.07 16.98
C ARG A 520 -7.24 -1.08 15.97
N PRO A 521 -7.73 0.09 15.55
CA PRO A 521 -8.83 0.18 14.60
C PRO A 521 -8.44 -0.44 13.25
N VAL A 522 -9.41 -1.08 12.59
CA VAL A 522 -9.23 -1.82 11.34
C VAL A 522 -10.06 -1.26 10.19
N VAL A 523 -10.70 -0.13 10.38
CA VAL A 523 -11.45 0.58 9.35
C VAL A 523 -11.05 2.05 9.27
N VAL A 524 -11.10 2.62 8.06
CA VAL A 524 -11.06 4.06 7.82
C VAL A 524 -12.44 4.53 7.40
N ARG A 525 -12.84 5.75 7.78
CA ARG A 525 -14.03 6.36 7.18
C ARG A 525 -13.77 6.65 5.71
N THR A 526 -14.75 6.35 4.87
CA THR A 526 -14.68 6.66 3.44
C THR A 526 -16.00 7.24 2.96
N GLN A 527 -16.02 7.70 1.72
CA GLN A 527 -17.25 8.08 1.05
C GLN A 527 -17.49 7.12 -0.11
N ALA A 528 -18.74 6.67 -0.22
CA ALA A 528 -19.21 5.94 -1.39
C ALA A 528 -20.68 6.28 -1.60
N LYS A 529 -21.13 6.18 -2.85
CA LYS A 529 -22.55 6.09 -3.15
C LYS A 529 -23.09 4.83 -2.51
N THR A 530 -24.35 4.83 -2.15
CA THR A 530 -25.00 3.66 -1.54
C THR A 530 -26.35 3.39 -2.23
N VAL A 531 -26.83 2.16 -2.11
CA VAL A 531 -28.16 1.80 -2.59
C VAL A 531 -29.04 1.30 -1.47
N THR A 532 -30.33 1.59 -1.58
CA THR A 532 -31.42 0.99 -0.79
C THR A 532 -32.47 0.43 -1.71
N VAL A 533 -33.21 -0.58 -1.27
CA VAL A 533 -34.27 -1.19 -2.07
C VAL A 533 -35.47 -0.25 -2.15
N LYS A 534 -36.00 0.00 -3.35
CA LYS A 534 -37.19 0.84 -3.58
C LYS A 534 -38.45 0.29 -2.92
N SER A 535 -38.61 -1.03 -2.94
CA SER A 535 -39.80 -1.69 -2.41
C SER A 535 -39.68 -1.94 -0.91
N ALA A 536 -40.69 -1.53 -0.14
CA ALA A 536 -40.77 -1.82 1.29
C ALA A 536 -41.05 -3.31 1.61
N THR A 537 -41.49 -4.09 0.64
CA THR A 537 -41.96 -5.47 0.82
C THR A 537 -41.28 -6.51 -0.07
N THR A 538 -40.72 -6.10 -1.19
CA THR A 538 -40.05 -6.99 -2.16
C THR A 538 -38.56 -6.74 -2.16
N PRO A 539 -37.74 -7.72 -1.73
CA PRO A 539 -36.27 -7.60 -1.80
C PRO A 539 -35.79 -7.42 -3.24
N ALA A 540 -34.71 -6.66 -3.45
CA ALA A 540 -34.06 -6.58 -4.74
C ALA A 540 -33.27 -7.85 -5.04
N ALA A 541 -33.28 -8.27 -6.31
CA ALA A 541 -32.52 -9.41 -6.78
C ALA A 541 -31.05 -9.03 -7.01
N VAL A 542 -30.17 -10.00 -6.81
CA VAL A 542 -28.71 -9.85 -7.02
C VAL A 542 -28.27 -10.72 -8.17
N TYR A 543 -27.45 -10.18 -9.06
CA TYR A 543 -27.00 -10.82 -10.28
C TYR A 543 -25.47 -10.95 -10.31
N GLY A 544 -24.96 -11.96 -11.02
CA GLY A 544 -23.54 -12.16 -11.22
C GLY A 544 -22.99 -11.55 -12.51
N ARG A 545 -23.82 -10.91 -13.32
CA ARG A 545 -23.46 -10.31 -14.60
C ARG A 545 -24.49 -9.25 -15.02
N ALA A 546 -24.04 -8.23 -15.75
CA ALA A 546 -24.89 -7.12 -16.23
C ALA A 546 -25.22 -7.27 -17.73
N TYR A 547 -25.91 -8.34 -18.10
CA TYR A 547 -26.27 -8.61 -19.49
C TYR A 547 -27.49 -7.81 -19.95
N PRO A 548 -27.60 -7.59 -21.28
CA PRO A 548 -28.74 -6.93 -21.90
C PRO A 548 -30.07 -7.63 -21.63
N GLU A 549 -31.13 -6.87 -21.64
CA GLU A 549 -32.50 -7.36 -21.64
C GLU A 549 -32.84 -8.12 -22.95
N ALA A 550 -33.85 -9.00 -22.89
CA ALA A 550 -34.20 -9.88 -24.02
C ALA A 550 -34.53 -9.14 -25.34
N SER A 551 -35.06 -7.91 -25.25
CA SER A 551 -35.38 -7.08 -26.42
C SER A 551 -34.14 -6.68 -27.23
N ALA A 552 -32.97 -6.52 -26.59
CA ALA A 552 -31.74 -6.16 -27.27
C ALA A 552 -31.28 -7.26 -28.25
N TYR A 553 -31.63 -8.49 -28.01
CA TYR A 553 -31.25 -9.62 -28.87
C TYR A 553 -32.14 -9.77 -30.13
N THR A 554 -33.27 -9.02 -30.21
CA THR A 554 -34.24 -9.18 -31.28
C THR A 554 -33.65 -8.80 -32.64
N GLY A 555 -33.69 -9.74 -33.60
CA GLY A 555 -33.18 -9.55 -34.97
C GLY A 555 -31.68 -9.66 -35.15
N THR A 556 -30.93 -9.94 -34.10
CA THR A 556 -29.44 -10.01 -34.15
C THR A 556 -28.91 -11.38 -34.56
N GLY A 557 -29.71 -12.43 -34.46
CA GLY A 557 -29.24 -13.81 -34.60
C GLY A 557 -28.50 -14.35 -33.39
N ILE A 558 -28.31 -13.55 -32.33
CA ILE A 558 -27.66 -13.92 -31.06
C ILE A 558 -28.72 -14.50 -30.12
N PRO A 559 -28.55 -15.70 -29.57
CA PRO A 559 -29.44 -16.26 -28.56
C PRO A 559 -29.50 -15.40 -27.31
N VAL A 560 -30.69 -15.18 -26.75
CA VAL A 560 -30.86 -14.43 -25.49
C VAL A 560 -30.07 -15.11 -24.38
N GLN A 561 -29.22 -14.35 -23.74
CA GLN A 561 -28.52 -14.79 -22.56
C GLN A 561 -29.40 -14.51 -21.32
N ALA A 562 -29.98 -15.58 -20.78
CA ALA A 562 -30.89 -15.45 -19.64
C ALA A 562 -30.16 -14.91 -18.40
N LEU A 563 -30.74 -13.89 -17.79
CA LEU A 563 -30.33 -13.38 -16.49
C LEU A 563 -31.05 -14.13 -15.37
N SER A 564 -30.32 -14.96 -14.65
CA SER A 564 -30.78 -15.65 -13.46
C SER A 564 -30.25 -14.96 -12.23
N PRO A 565 -31.12 -14.53 -11.28
CA PRO A 565 -30.64 -14.05 -9.99
C PRO A 565 -29.78 -15.10 -9.28
N LEU A 566 -28.80 -14.64 -8.53
CA LEU A 566 -28.03 -15.47 -7.60
C LEU A 566 -28.89 -15.88 -6.40
N GLU A 567 -28.34 -16.63 -5.47
CA GLU A 567 -28.96 -17.03 -4.20
C GLU A 567 -29.28 -15.84 -3.28
N TYR A 568 -28.73 -14.69 -3.61
CA TYR A 568 -28.72 -13.48 -2.78
C TYR A 568 -29.92 -12.59 -3.06
N LYS A 569 -30.31 -11.82 -2.01
CA LYS A 569 -31.32 -10.78 -2.09
C LYS A 569 -30.94 -9.65 -1.16
N ILE A 570 -31.27 -8.43 -1.54
CA ILE A 570 -31.17 -7.26 -0.68
C ILE A 570 -32.54 -7.01 -0.05
N PRO A 571 -32.74 -7.28 1.24
CA PRO A 571 -33.98 -6.95 1.94
C PRO A 571 -34.20 -5.44 2.06
N ALA A 572 -35.47 -5.04 2.19
CA ALA A 572 -35.82 -3.66 2.52
C ALA A 572 -35.17 -3.22 3.85
N GLY A 573 -34.71 -1.97 3.92
CA GLY A 573 -34.05 -1.40 5.09
C GLY A 573 -32.55 -1.70 5.19
N GLN A 574 -31.98 -2.46 4.28
CA GLN A 574 -30.52 -2.63 4.16
C GLN A 574 -29.94 -1.64 3.16
N THR A 575 -28.70 -1.22 3.43
CA THR A 575 -27.94 -0.27 2.61
C THR A 575 -26.58 -0.89 2.25
N TYR A 576 -26.21 -0.86 0.98
CA TYR A 576 -24.93 -1.39 0.50
C TYR A 576 -24.13 -0.32 -0.22
N ALA A 577 -22.81 -0.40 -0.10
CA ALA A 577 -21.90 0.49 -0.80
C ALA A 577 -21.81 0.10 -2.29
N VAL A 578 -21.86 1.09 -3.16
CA VAL A 578 -21.67 0.94 -4.59
C VAL A 578 -20.17 0.91 -4.88
N SER A 579 -19.74 -0.09 -5.64
CA SER A 579 -18.36 -0.17 -6.14
C SER A 579 -18.24 0.52 -7.51
N ASP A 580 -19.26 0.38 -8.37
CA ASP A 580 -19.31 1.07 -9.66
C ASP A 580 -20.76 1.41 -10.04
N ASP A 581 -21.02 2.62 -10.56
CA ASP A 581 -22.32 3.12 -10.97
C ASP A 581 -22.42 3.54 -12.45
N ASP A 582 -21.35 3.30 -13.22
CA ASP A 582 -21.27 3.61 -14.66
C ASP A 582 -20.96 2.37 -15.52
N LEU A 583 -21.59 1.26 -15.20
CA LEU A 583 -21.39 -0.02 -15.88
C LEU A 583 -21.97 -0.09 -17.27
N VAL A 584 -21.26 -0.74 -18.17
CA VAL A 584 -21.78 -1.11 -19.48
C VAL A 584 -22.66 -2.36 -19.36
N THR A 585 -23.84 -2.32 -19.97
CA THR A 585 -24.74 -3.46 -20.08
C THR A 585 -24.58 -4.03 -21.48
N ASP A 586 -23.84 -5.11 -21.60
CA ASP A 586 -23.52 -5.71 -22.88
C ASP A 586 -23.30 -7.23 -22.82
N TYR A 587 -23.16 -7.82 -23.97
CA TYR A 587 -22.80 -9.22 -24.17
C TYR A 587 -21.99 -9.37 -25.45
N TYR A 588 -20.73 -9.74 -25.33
CA TYR A 588 -19.89 -10.09 -26.48
C TYR A 588 -20.17 -11.52 -26.91
N ARG A 589 -20.62 -11.68 -28.16
CA ARG A 589 -20.88 -12.99 -28.76
C ARG A 589 -19.56 -13.55 -29.30
N ALA A 590 -19.11 -14.68 -28.77
CA ALA A 590 -17.97 -15.40 -29.25
C ALA A 590 -18.20 -16.90 -28.99
N THR A 591 -18.39 -17.69 -30.02
CA THR A 591 -18.74 -19.11 -29.90
C THR A 591 -18.21 -19.97 -31.04
N THR A 592 -17.58 -19.39 -32.06
CA THR A 592 -17.03 -20.15 -33.16
C THR A 592 -15.57 -19.79 -33.40
N PHE A 593 -14.81 -20.79 -33.83
CA PHE A 593 -13.39 -20.64 -34.12
C PHE A 593 -13.12 -19.60 -35.22
N ASP A 594 -13.92 -19.54 -36.24
CA ASP A 594 -13.73 -18.73 -37.45
C ASP A 594 -14.65 -17.51 -37.56
N GLY A 595 -15.49 -17.26 -36.59
CA GLY A 595 -16.49 -16.18 -36.64
C GLY A 595 -17.68 -16.41 -37.53
N SER A 596 -17.91 -17.68 -37.98
CA SER A 596 -18.96 -18.02 -38.97
C SER A 596 -20.37 -18.06 -38.41
N GLY A 597 -20.53 -18.09 -37.06
CA GLY A 597 -21.83 -18.11 -36.40
C GLY A 597 -22.60 -16.80 -36.58
N PRO A 598 -23.93 -16.83 -36.61
CA PRO A 598 -24.74 -15.62 -36.68
C PRO A 598 -24.47 -14.68 -35.51
N GLY A 599 -24.07 -13.45 -35.82
CA GLY A 599 -23.73 -12.44 -34.84
C GLY A 599 -22.44 -12.71 -34.05
N ASP A 600 -21.64 -13.70 -34.42
CA ASP A 600 -20.33 -13.97 -33.74
C ASP A 600 -19.38 -12.78 -33.91
N ARG A 601 -18.53 -12.56 -32.94
CA ARG A 601 -17.63 -11.36 -32.83
C ARG A 601 -18.42 -10.04 -32.75
N THR A 602 -19.59 -10.07 -32.12
CA THR A 602 -20.44 -8.89 -31.94
C THR A 602 -20.62 -8.57 -30.46
N ASP A 603 -20.42 -7.32 -30.11
CA ASP A 603 -20.73 -6.79 -28.79
C ASP A 603 -22.13 -6.18 -28.79
N LEU A 604 -23.07 -6.84 -28.13
CA LEU A 604 -24.46 -6.48 -28.05
C LEU A 604 -24.75 -5.58 -26.85
N LYS A 605 -25.18 -4.35 -27.09
CA LYS A 605 -25.49 -3.37 -26.02
C LYS A 605 -26.98 -3.43 -25.61
N GLY A 606 -27.22 -3.33 -24.28
CA GLY A 606 -28.55 -3.26 -23.67
C GLY A 606 -28.95 -1.85 -23.22
N GLN A 607 -30.23 -1.73 -22.81
CA GLN A 607 -30.78 -0.51 -22.23
C GLN A 607 -31.00 -0.63 -20.71
N ASP A 608 -31.10 -1.85 -20.16
CA ASP A 608 -31.08 -2.06 -18.71
C ASP A 608 -29.82 -1.45 -18.12
N ARG A 609 -29.90 -1.00 -16.87
CA ARG A 609 -28.77 -0.44 -16.15
C ARG A 609 -28.60 -1.16 -14.83
N TYR A 610 -27.35 -1.29 -14.42
CA TYR A 610 -26.95 -1.95 -13.17
C TYR A 610 -26.04 -1.05 -12.37
N TYR A 611 -26.01 -1.28 -11.04
CA TYR A 611 -24.94 -0.86 -10.15
C TYR A 611 -24.19 -2.08 -9.68
N GLN A 612 -22.87 -1.98 -9.57
CA GLN A 612 -22.03 -2.98 -8.93
C GLN A 612 -21.91 -2.65 -7.44
N LEU A 613 -22.03 -3.67 -6.60
CA LEU A 613 -22.05 -3.52 -5.15
C LEU A 613 -21.00 -4.38 -4.48
N TRP A 614 -20.46 -3.89 -3.38
CA TRP A 614 -19.82 -4.72 -2.37
C TRP A 614 -20.90 -5.52 -1.63
N TYR A 615 -20.93 -6.85 -1.85
CA TYR A 615 -21.95 -7.73 -1.29
C TYR A 615 -21.34 -9.08 -0.91
N ALA A 616 -21.42 -9.47 0.36
CA ALA A 616 -20.62 -10.58 0.87
C ALA A 616 -19.13 -10.37 0.51
N HIS A 617 -18.40 -11.44 0.23
CA HIS A 617 -16.99 -11.35 -0.19
C HIS A 617 -16.81 -10.83 -1.62
N ARG A 618 -17.85 -10.87 -2.44
CA ARG A 618 -17.80 -10.65 -3.89
C ARG A 618 -18.41 -9.33 -4.31
N GLN A 619 -18.10 -8.93 -5.53
CA GLN A 619 -18.78 -7.81 -6.19
C GLN A 619 -19.91 -8.36 -7.05
N VAL A 620 -21.10 -7.80 -6.91
CA VAL A 620 -22.32 -8.29 -7.56
C VAL A 620 -23.08 -7.16 -8.23
N PHE A 621 -24.06 -7.49 -9.05
CA PHE A 621 -24.85 -6.51 -9.81
C PHE A 621 -26.29 -6.46 -9.30
N VAL A 622 -26.87 -5.25 -9.26
CA VAL A 622 -28.27 -5.00 -8.95
C VAL A 622 -28.88 -4.07 -10.02
N ARG A 623 -30.10 -4.35 -10.44
CA ARG A 623 -30.77 -3.48 -11.40
C ARG A 623 -31.10 -2.13 -10.80
N THR A 624 -30.79 -1.05 -11.50
CA THR A 624 -31.12 0.32 -11.07
C THR A 624 -32.61 0.55 -10.90
N ALA A 625 -33.43 -0.26 -11.61
CA ALA A 625 -34.88 -0.23 -11.47
C ALA A 625 -35.40 -0.70 -10.09
N GLU A 626 -34.62 -1.52 -9.37
CA GLU A 626 -35.01 -2.14 -8.10
C GLU A 626 -34.52 -1.37 -6.87
N VAL A 627 -33.55 -0.45 -7.04
CA VAL A 627 -32.89 0.27 -5.95
C VAL A 627 -32.88 1.77 -6.17
N ASP A 628 -32.84 2.53 -5.08
CA ASP A 628 -32.56 3.96 -5.08
C ASP A 628 -31.07 4.19 -4.80
N LEU A 629 -30.42 4.98 -5.65
CA LEU A 629 -29.03 5.42 -5.48
C LEU A 629 -29.01 6.68 -4.60
N HIS A 630 -28.13 6.67 -3.62
CA HIS A 630 -27.87 7.79 -2.74
C HIS A 630 -26.42 8.25 -2.93
N ASP A 631 -26.25 9.55 -3.13
CA ASP A 631 -24.92 10.14 -3.17
C ASP A 631 -24.20 9.97 -1.83
N ALA A 632 -22.86 10.01 -1.89
CA ALA A 632 -22.01 9.94 -0.70
C ALA A 632 -22.43 11.03 0.33
N GLN A 633 -22.89 10.60 1.49
CA GLN A 633 -23.37 11.49 2.53
C GLN A 633 -22.22 11.89 3.47
N ARG A 634 -22.21 13.18 3.85
CA ARG A 634 -21.35 13.64 4.92
C ARG A 634 -22.05 13.45 6.25
N SER A 635 -21.37 12.78 7.18
CA SER A 635 -21.91 12.57 8.52
C SER A 635 -22.03 13.87 9.30
N PRO A 636 -23.05 14.03 10.17
CA PRO A 636 -23.15 15.20 11.03
C PRO A 636 -22.08 15.18 12.12
N VAL A 637 -21.56 16.35 12.44
CA VAL A 637 -20.63 16.56 13.56
C VAL A 637 -21.06 17.82 14.32
N ALA A 638 -20.98 17.79 15.65
CA ALA A 638 -21.38 18.92 16.51
C ALA A 638 -20.25 19.26 17.48
N SER A 639 -20.09 20.56 17.78
CA SER A 639 -19.17 20.99 18.83
C SER A 639 -19.77 20.61 20.20
N THR A 640 -19.02 19.85 21.00
CA THR A 640 -19.37 19.45 22.36
C THR A 640 -18.78 20.39 23.40
N THR A 641 -17.64 21.01 23.08
CA THR A 641 -17.07 22.11 23.85
C THR A 641 -16.58 23.17 22.85
N PRO A 642 -17.02 24.43 22.99
CA PRO A 642 -16.62 25.47 22.06
C PRO A 642 -15.12 25.74 22.09
N PRO A 643 -14.55 26.32 21.02
CA PRO A 643 -13.18 26.78 20.97
C PRO A 643 -12.90 27.78 22.10
N THR A 644 -11.65 27.87 22.55
CA THR A 644 -11.21 28.84 23.55
C THR A 644 -10.01 29.64 23.02
N ILE A 645 -9.89 30.88 23.54
CA ILE A 645 -8.75 31.75 23.22
C ILE A 645 -7.85 31.83 24.46
N SER A 646 -6.56 31.65 24.28
CA SER A 646 -5.55 31.82 25.31
C SER A 646 -4.50 32.84 24.86
N GLY A 647 -3.72 33.34 25.81
CA GLY A 647 -2.66 34.35 25.54
C GLY A 647 -3.03 35.75 26.02
N PRO A 648 -2.09 36.70 25.95
CA PRO A 648 -2.24 38.07 26.45
C PRO A 648 -3.11 38.92 25.51
N VAL A 649 -4.32 39.25 25.96
CA VAL A 649 -5.29 40.10 25.21
C VAL A 649 -4.83 41.56 25.20
N LYS A 650 -3.83 41.86 24.39
CA LYS A 650 -3.26 43.23 24.23
C LYS A 650 -2.70 43.40 22.83
N VAL A 651 -2.51 44.64 22.42
CA VAL A 651 -1.87 44.99 21.15
C VAL A 651 -0.47 44.37 21.07
N GLY A 652 -0.22 43.62 19.99
CA GLY A 652 1.05 42.91 19.74
C GLY A 652 1.20 41.61 20.54
N GLY A 653 0.26 41.25 21.41
CA GLY A 653 0.22 39.92 22.08
C GLY A 653 -0.17 38.84 21.09
N GLU A 654 0.28 37.62 21.33
CA GLU A 654 -0.13 36.46 20.54
C GLU A 654 -1.28 35.75 21.24
N LEU A 655 -2.41 35.67 20.56
CA LEU A 655 -3.56 34.87 20.96
C LEU A 655 -3.51 33.53 20.23
N SER A 656 -3.82 32.45 20.94
CA SER A 656 -3.90 31.10 20.37
C SER A 656 -5.31 30.54 20.57
N ALA A 657 -5.86 29.94 19.53
CA ALA A 657 -7.15 29.27 19.54
C ALA A 657 -6.99 27.77 19.81
N SER A 658 -7.84 27.19 20.66
CA SER A 658 -8.09 25.77 20.67
C SER A 658 -9.14 25.43 19.62
N SER A 659 -9.15 24.19 19.10
CA SER A 659 -10.23 23.71 18.23
C SER A 659 -11.56 23.47 18.98
N GLY A 660 -11.54 23.39 20.31
CA GLY A 660 -12.64 22.83 21.10
C GLY A 660 -12.68 21.31 21.03
N THR A 661 -13.78 20.72 21.49
CA THR A 661 -14.05 19.28 21.34
C THR A 661 -15.31 19.07 20.51
N TRP A 662 -15.35 17.96 19.79
CA TRP A 662 -16.41 17.66 18.83
C TRP A 662 -16.98 16.27 19.09
N SER A 663 -18.21 16.02 18.66
CA SER A 663 -18.92 14.76 18.84
C SER A 663 -18.28 13.58 18.09
N ARG A 664 -17.38 13.87 17.13
CA ARG A 664 -16.67 12.92 16.30
C ARG A 664 -15.20 13.34 16.16
N GLN A 665 -14.32 12.37 15.92
CA GLN A 665 -12.94 12.65 15.61
C GLN A 665 -12.83 13.18 14.18
N VAL A 666 -12.28 14.38 13.99
CA VAL A 666 -12.14 15.06 12.70
C VAL A 666 -10.66 15.23 12.33
N ALA A 667 -10.39 15.22 11.02
CA ALA A 667 -9.03 15.29 10.50
C ALA A 667 -8.40 16.68 10.62
N GLY A 668 -9.18 17.75 10.49
CA GLY A 668 -8.65 19.11 10.47
C GLY A 668 -9.68 20.19 10.80
N PHE A 669 -9.15 21.39 10.95
CA PHE A 669 -9.93 22.59 11.25
C PHE A 669 -9.40 23.79 10.47
N THR A 670 -10.32 24.66 10.03
CA THR A 670 -10.02 26.01 9.57
C THR A 670 -10.42 27.04 10.64
N TYR A 671 -9.71 28.15 10.67
CA TYR A 671 -9.90 29.21 11.65
C TYR A 671 -10.29 30.50 10.97
N GLN A 672 -11.09 31.33 11.64
CA GLN A 672 -11.37 32.69 11.25
C GLN A 672 -11.53 33.59 12.48
N TRP A 673 -10.69 34.62 12.55
CA TRP A 673 -10.75 35.57 13.65
C TRP A 673 -11.71 36.75 13.34
N TYR A 674 -12.35 37.23 14.38
CA TYR A 674 -13.27 38.35 14.33
C TYR A 674 -12.92 39.36 15.42
N VAL A 675 -13.10 40.67 15.12
CA VAL A 675 -12.93 41.77 16.05
C VAL A 675 -14.27 42.51 16.12
N ASP A 676 -14.88 42.61 17.29
CA ASP A 676 -16.24 43.17 17.53
C ASP A 676 -17.30 42.57 16.57
N GLY A 677 -17.17 41.26 16.30
CA GLY A 677 -18.06 40.55 15.40
C GLY A 677 -17.79 40.73 13.91
N ALA A 678 -16.86 41.59 13.51
CA ALA A 678 -16.46 41.74 12.11
C ALA A 678 -15.30 40.78 11.76
N LYS A 679 -15.44 40.10 10.63
CA LYS A 679 -14.40 39.20 10.09
C LYS A 679 -13.09 39.96 9.84
N VAL A 680 -11.99 39.42 10.32
CA VAL A 680 -10.63 39.95 10.01
C VAL A 680 -10.14 39.29 8.75
N PRO A 681 -10.02 40.00 7.62
CA PRO A 681 -9.53 39.40 6.36
C PRO A 681 -8.14 38.76 6.51
N GLY A 682 -7.97 37.54 6.05
CA GLY A 682 -6.69 36.82 6.08
C GLY A 682 -6.26 36.30 7.46
N ALA A 683 -7.02 36.49 8.51
CA ALA A 683 -6.73 35.95 9.83
C ALA A 683 -7.33 34.52 9.93
N THR A 684 -6.67 33.55 9.32
CA THR A 684 -7.12 32.14 9.17
C THR A 684 -6.20 31.15 9.86
N GLU A 685 -5.17 31.63 10.53
CA GLU A 685 -4.26 30.79 11.31
C GLU A 685 -4.83 30.49 12.70
N PRO A 686 -4.37 29.41 13.39
CA PRO A 686 -4.77 29.13 14.77
C PRO A 686 -4.26 30.19 15.76
N THR A 687 -3.48 31.15 15.33
CA THR A 687 -2.99 32.27 16.14
C THR A 687 -3.36 33.62 15.54
N TYR A 688 -3.56 34.62 16.42
CA TYR A 688 -3.86 36.01 16.02
C TYR A 688 -3.10 36.99 16.88
N ARG A 689 -2.60 38.07 16.26
CA ARG A 689 -1.91 39.16 16.96
C ARG A 689 -2.73 40.45 16.78
N PRO A 690 -3.47 40.91 17.85
CA PRO A 690 -4.21 42.14 17.77
C PRO A 690 -3.33 43.32 17.39
N GLY A 691 -3.77 44.10 16.40
CA GLY A 691 -3.08 45.31 15.95
C GLY A 691 -3.53 46.55 16.72
N ALA A 692 -2.97 47.71 16.34
CA ALA A 692 -3.32 49.00 16.92
C ALA A 692 -4.82 49.40 16.67
N GLY A 693 -5.43 48.86 15.60
CA GLY A 693 -6.85 49.07 15.28
C GLY A 693 -7.81 48.33 16.20
N ASP A 694 -7.31 47.29 16.88
CA ASP A 694 -8.15 46.42 17.71
C ASP A 694 -8.18 46.86 19.18
N LEU A 695 -7.45 47.92 19.54
CA LEU A 695 -7.42 48.45 20.90
C LEU A 695 -8.83 48.78 21.41
N GLY A 696 -9.17 48.25 22.56
CA GLY A 696 -10.48 48.42 23.20
C GLY A 696 -11.63 47.58 22.63
N ARG A 697 -11.35 46.71 21.61
CA ARG A 697 -12.31 45.81 20.98
C ARG A 697 -12.17 44.39 21.49
N SER A 698 -13.23 43.65 21.42
CA SER A 698 -13.19 42.21 21.74
C SER A 698 -12.84 41.34 20.55
N VAL A 699 -12.17 40.20 20.79
CA VAL A 699 -11.75 39.27 19.79
C VAL A 699 -12.43 37.92 20.02
N LEU A 700 -12.88 37.25 18.97
CA LEU A 700 -13.34 35.87 19.00
C LEU A 700 -12.81 35.11 17.80
N VAL A 701 -12.78 33.79 17.88
CA VAL A 701 -12.42 32.89 16.79
C VAL A 701 -13.58 31.97 16.46
N GLU A 702 -13.80 31.74 15.19
CA GLU A 702 -14.67 30.71 14.66
C GLU A 702 -13.78 29.58 14.13
N VAL A 703 -14.09 28.36 14.53
CA VAL A 703 -13.43 27.14 14.11
C VAL A 703 -14.43 26.31 13.33
N THR A 704 -14.09 25.96 12.11
CA THR A 704 -14.91 25.15 11.21
C THR A 704 -14.23 23.82 10.97
N VAL A 705 -14.99 22.74 11.04
CA VAL A 705 -14.52 21.41 10.69
C VAL A 705 -14.12 21.37 9.21
N ASP A 706 -12.89 20.97 8.96
CA ASP A 706 -12.31 20.74 7.63
C ASP A 706 -11.99 19.25 7.48
N ASP A 707 -13.01 18.51 7.14
CA ASP A 707 -12.96 17.06 7.00
C ASP A 707 -13.94 16.65 5.89
N PRO A 708 -13.48 15.92 4.86
CA PRO A 708 -14.32 15.55 3.72
C PRO A 708 -15.50 14.64 4.11
N TYR A 709 -15.42 13.93 5.24
CA TYR A 709 -16.43 12.96 5.67
C TYR A 709 -17.51 13.58 6.56
N PHE A 710 -17.32 14.83 6.99
CA PHE A 710 -18.30 15.52 7.83
C PHE A 710 -18.90 16.74 7.15
N THR A 711 -20.14 17.03 7.53
CA THR A 711 -20.75 18.31 7.19
C THR A 711 -19.94 19.43 7.81
N ALA A 712 -19.54 20.43 7.02
CA ALA A 712 -18.82 21.60 7.50
C ALA A 712 -19.67 22.31 8.59
N THR A 713 -19.24 22.19 9.84
CA THR A 713 -19.92 22.75 11.02
C THR A 713 -18.94 23.66 11.72
N SER A 714 -19.43 24.83 12.18
CA SER A 714 -18.60 25.83 12.84
C SER A 714 -19.03 26.02 14.29
N ALA A 715 -18.05 26.34 15.13
CA ALA A 715 -18.25 26.76 16.49
C ALA A 715 -17.44 28.02 16.80
N ARG A 716 -17.95 28.90 17.67
CA ARG A 716 -17.28 30.14 18.04
C ARG A 716 -16.85 30.11 19.50
N SER A 717 -15.69 30.72 19.76
CA SER A 717 -15.24 30.98 21.12
C SER A 717 -16.11 32.03 21.79
N ALA A 718 -16.05 32.10 23.12
CA ALA A 718 -16.43 33.31 23.82
C ALA A 718 -15.54 34.48 23.35
N ALA A 719 -16.12 35.70 23.35
CA ALA A 719 -15.36 36.90 23.09
C ALA A 719 -14.37 37.17 24.23
N THR A 720 -13.19 37.66 23.91
CA THR A 720 -12.19 38.09 24.91
C THR A 720 -12.64 39.35 25.67
N ALA A 721 -11.98 39.66 26.76
CA ALA A 721 -11.98 41.03 27.27
C ALA A 721 -11.47 42.00 26.17
N PRO A 722 -11.81 43.31 26.26
CA PRO A 722 -11.27 44.28 25.32
C PRO A 722 -9.77 44.27 25.24
N VAL A 723 -9.20 44.36 24.04
CA VAL A 723 -7.78 44.39 23.79
C VAL A 723 -7.12 45.54 24.54
N ALA A 724 -6.22 45.22 25.47
CA ALA A 724 -5.49 46.22 26.25
C ALA A 724 -4.35 46.85 25.41
N PRO A 725 -3.84 48.04 25.83
CA PRO A 725 -2.67 48.60 25.20
C PRO A 725 -1.48 47.63 25.24
N GLY A 726 -0.72 47.63 24.18
CA GLY A 726 0.53 46.89 24.10
C GLY A 726 1.57 47.40 25.13
N THR A 727 2.57 46.62 25.41
CA THR A 727 3.62 46.99 26.38
C THR A 727 4.97 46.99 25.71
N PHE A 728 5.83 47.96 26.12
CA PHE A 728 7.25 47.97 25.71
C PHE A 728 8.10 47.20 26.67
N THR A 729 9.05 46.47 26.14
CA THR A 729 10.17 45.85 26.89
C THR A 729 11.48 46.53 26.47
N SER A 730 12.24 47.04 27.44
CA SER A 730 13.56 47.63 27.18
C SER A 730 14.59 46.51 26.97
N ALA A 731 15.08 46.36 25.75
CA ALA A 731 16.13 45.43 25.42
C ALA A 731 17.50 45.94 25.78
N GLN A 732 17.72 47.27 25.64
CA GLN A 732 18.86 47.98 26.17
C GLN A 732 18.40 49.26 26.86
N PRO A 733 18.84 49.56 28.10
CA PRO A 733 18.40 50.75 28.81
C PRO A 733 18.90 52.02 28.11
N PRO A 734 18.26 53.18 28.37
CA PRO A 734 18.78 54.46 27.95
C PRO A 734 20.19 54.67 28.44
N ALA A 735 20.98 55.41 27.70
CA ALA A 735 22.40 55.72 28.05
C ALA A 735 22.73 57.21 27.92
N VAL A 736 23.66 57.67 28.74
CA VAL A 736 24.24 59.01 28.66
C VAL A 736 25.68 58.91 28.15
N SER A 737 25.99 59.67 27.14
CA SER A 737 27.31 59.76 26.55
C SER A 737 27.85 61.18 26.63
N GLY A 738 29.14 61.37 26.64
CA GLY A 738 29.83 62.64 26.78
C GLY A 738 30.62 62.69 28.10
N THR A 739 31.48 63.73 28.22
CA THR A 739 32.33 63.95 29.40
C THR A 739 31.58 64.74 30.47
N PRO A 740 31.39 64.19 31.68
CA PRO A 740 30.71 64.92 32.80
C PRO A 740 31.61 66.00 33.37
N LYS A 741 31.74 67.10 32.64
CA LYS A 741 32.54 68.28 33.01
C LYS A 741 31.73 69.54 32.73
N ILE A 742 31.80 70.54 33.62
CA ILE A 742 31.09 71.80 33.44
C ILE A 742 31.46 72.47 32.08
N GLY A 743 30.43 72.96 31.38
CA GLY A 743 30.57 73.53 30.02
C GLY A 743 30.55 72.50 28.90
N ARG A 744 30.46 71.24 29.22
CA ARG A 744 30.29 70.16 28.20
C ARG A 744 28.81 69.77 28.08
N THR A 745 28.51 69.22 26.94
CA THR A 745 27.15 68.69 26.62
C THR A 745 27.12 67.18 26.66
N LEU A 746 26.20 66.67 27.47
CA LEU A 746 25.86 65.27 27.49
C LEU A 746 24.78 64.96 26.43
N LYS A 747 24.80 63.75 25.86
CA LYS A 747 23.84 63.26 24.85
C LYS A 747 23.13 62.03 25.36
N ALA A 748 21.86 62.02 25.25
CA ALA A 748 20.98 60.84 25.60
C ALA A 748 20.81 59.91 24.41
N SER A 749 20.95 58.60 24.64
CA SER A 749 20.43 57.53 23.81
C SER A 749 19.13 57.01 24.44
N PRO A 750 18.07 56.82 23.65
CA PRO A 750 16.80 56.30 24.20
C PRO A 750 16.87 54.81 24.57
N GLY A 751 17.96 54.12 24.26
CA GLY A 751 18.03 52.68 24.35
C GLY A 751 17.27 51.94 23.20
N THR A 752 17.20 50.64 23.27
CA THR A 752 16.43 49.79 22.35
C THR A 752 15.23 49.20 23.06
N TRP A 753 14.11 49.14 22.36
CA TRP A 753 12.82 48.70 22.89
C TRP A 753 12.13 47.75 21.94
N THR A 754 11.39 46.79 22.49
CA THR A 754 10.54 45.88 21.72
C THR A 754 9.10 46.07 22.15
N PRO A 755 8.17 46.35 21.20
CA PRO A 755 8.47 46.76 19.80
C PRO A 755 9.19 48.12 19.72
N SER A 756 9.57 48.57 18.54
CA SER A 756 10.15 49.90 18.33
C SER A 756 9.12 50.99 18.72
N PHE A 757 9.59 52.06 19.35
CA PHE A 757 8.76 53.19 19.69
C PHE A 757 8.66 54.22 18.55
N GLU A 758 7.60 55.01 18.53
CA GLU A 758 7.40 56.10 17.57
C GLU A 758 7.97 57.41 18.12
N LYS A 759 7.85 57.65 19.44
CA LYS A 759 8.28 58.91 20.06
C LYS A 759 9.04 58.60 21.38
N ALA A 760 10.09 59.36 21.64
CA ALA A 760 10.83 59.34 22.91
C ALA A 760 10.88 60.77 23.50
N ALA A 761 10.48 60.94 24.75
CA ALA A 761 10.62 62.16 25.54
C ALA A 761 11.72 61.95 26.55
N TYR A 762 12.46 62.98 26.82
CA TYR A 762 13.61 62.97 27.73
C TYR A 762 13.37 63.87 28.91
N GLN A 763 13.91 63.50 30.05
CA GLN A 763 14.00 64.32 31.27
C GLN A 763 15.33 64.04 31.92
N TRP A 764 16.21 65.05 31.99
CA TRP A 764 17.48 64.91 32.68
C TRP A 764 17.25 64.99 34.19
N LEU A 765 18.05 64.24 34.89
CA LEU A 765 18.01 64.09 36.35
C LEU A 765 19.39 64.47 36.89
N ARG A 766 19.38 65.16 37.99
CA ARG A 766 20.56 65.48 38.77
C ARG A 766 20.41 64.83 40.15
N ASP A 767 21.29 63.95 40.53
CA ASP A 767 21.19 63.08 41.69
C ASP A 767 19.81 62.50 41.90
N GLY A 768 19.20 61.96 40.79
CA GLY A 768 17.85 61.38 40.76
C GLY A 768 16.69 62.35 40.66
N VAL A 769 16.92 63.70 40.87
CA VAL A 769 15.88 64.75 40.85
C VAL A 769 15.73 65.35 39.44
N PRO A 770 14.53 65.49 38.93
CA PRO A 770 14.30 66.10 37.61
C PRO A 770 14.82 67.57 37.53
N VAL A 771 15.64 67.85 36.52
CA VAL A 771 16.07 69.19 36.22
C VAL A 771 14.96 69.89 35.39
N ARG A 772 14.41 70.98 35.99
CA ARG A 772 13.29 71.70 35.37
C ARG A 772 13.67 72.26 33.99
N GLY A 773 12.85 71.93 32.99
CA GLY A 773 13.03 72.32 31.58
C GLY A 773 14.12 71.56 30.81
N ALA A 774 14.83 70.61 31.42
CA ALA A 774 15.88 69.83 30.76
C ALA A 774 15.26 68.64 30.09
N THR A 775 14.54 68.81 28.96
CA THR A 775 13.80 67.80 28.23
C THR A 775 14.36 67.52 26.81
N GLY A 776 15.46 68.14 26.48
CA GLY A 776 16.12 67.92 25.21
C GLY A 776 16.92 66.61 25.17
N ARG A 777 17.25 66.11 23.96
CA ARG A 777 18.12 64.93 23.75
C ARG A 777 19.54 65.17 24.23
N THR A 778 19.88 66.46 24.41
CA THR A 778 21.18 66.89 24.97
C THR A 778 20.98 67.68 26.21
N TYR A 779 21.95 67.69 27.11
CA TYR A 779 21.98 68.47 28.35
C TYR A 779 23.33 69.15 28.53
N HIS A 780 23.33 70.52 28.65
CA HIS A 780 24.51 71.31 28.83
C HIS A 780 24.79 71.44 30.35
N LEU A 781 25.96 70.96 30.78
CA LEU A 781 26.36 70.98 32.18
C LEU A 781 26.78 72.36 32.61
N THR A 782 26.17 72.87 33.67
CA THR A 782 26.37 74.18 34.30
C THR A 782 27.07 74.12 35.63
N GLY A 783 27.34 75.17 36.27
CA GLY A 783 27.88 75.24 37.62
C GLY A 783 26.97 74.60 38.67
N HIS A 784 25.69 74.56 38.45
CA HIS A 784 24.71 73.87 39.33
C HIS A 784 24.82 72.35 39.31
N ASP A 785 25.56 71.80 38.37
CA ASP A 785 25.69 70.29 38.23
C ASP A 785 27.06 69.89 38.91
N ARG A 786 27.85 70.76 39.45
CA ARG A 786 29.13 70.43 40.07
C ARG A 786 28.94 69.38 41.14
N GLY A 787 29.70 68.31 41.07
CA GLY A 787 29.69 67.22 42.06
C GLY A 787 28.49 66.25 41.92
N ALA A 788 27.47 66.62 41.18
CA ALA A 788 26.26 65.79 40.98
C ALA A 788 26.47 64.68 39.95
N ARG A 789 25.70 63.64 40.07
CA ARG A 789 25.58 62.54 39.10
C ARG A 789 24.39 62.82 38.19
N VAL A 790 24.57 62.77 36.86
CA VAL A 790 23.52 63.10 35.91
C VAL A 790 23.05 61.85 35.22
N ALA A 791 21.74 61.68 35.15
CA ALA A 791 21.10 60.62 34.43
C ALA A 791 19.99 61.17 33.49
N VAL A 792 19.50 60.35 32.58
CA VAL A 792 18.35 60.74 31.76
C VAL A 792 17.24 59.69 31.93
N ARG A 793 16.03 60.15 32.20
CA ARG A 793 14.79 59.38 32.17
C ARG A 793 14.16 59.52 30.78
N VAL A 794 13.95 58.42 30.13
CA VAL A 794 13.33 58.37 28.81
C VAL A 794 11.94 57.75 28.89
N THR A 795 10.96 58.41 28.31
CA THR A 795 9.60 57.90 28.16
C THR A 795 9.37 57.64 26.71
N VAL A 796 9.12 56.37 26.37
CA VAL A 796 8.77 55.96 24.98
C VAL A 796 7.26 55.80 24.82
N SER A 797 6.79 56.03 23.58
CA SER A 797 5.38 55.87 23.21
C SER A 797 5.24 55.48 21.77
N ALA A 798 4.20 54.70 21.47
CA ALA A 798 3.68 54.44 20.16
C ALA A 798 2.15 54.33 20.21
N LYS A 799 1.51 54.38 19.05
CA LYS A 799 0.04 54.26 18.94
C LYS A 799 -0.41 52.92 19.50
N ALA A 800 -1.43 52.96 20.37
CA ALA A 800 -2.00 51.77 21.02
C ALA A 800 -1.06 51.03 22.00
N TYR A 801 0.03 51.62 22.44
CA TYR A 801 0.92 51.12 23.48
C TYR A 801 0.92 51.97 24.72
N ALA A 802 0.96 51.34 25.86
CA ALA A 802 1.17 52.04 27.15
C ALA A 802 2.56 52.69 27.14
N LYS A 803 2.65 53.94 27.62
CA LYS A 803 3.95 54.60 27.74
C LYS A 803 4.81 53.81 28.68
N ALA A 804 6.08 53.64 28.30
CA ALA A 804 7.08 52.97 29.13
C ALA A 804 8.21 53.95 29.48
N VAL A 805 8.75 53.79 30.66
CA VAL A 805 9.79 54.67 31.22
C VAL A 805 10.97 53.84 31.63
N ALA A 806 12.16 54.30 31.24
CA ALA A 806 13.43 53.80 31.77
C ALA A 806 14.41 54.94 32.05
N THR A 807 15.30 54.71 32.98
CA THR A 807 16.32 55.71 33.39
C THR A 807 17.72 55.09 33.09
N SER A 808 18.62 55.91 32.55
CA SER A 808 19.98 55.53 32.31
C SER A 808 20.75 55.32 33.60
N ALA A 809 21.88 54.63 33.55
CA ALA A 809 22.89 54.71 34.56
C ALA A 809 23.33 56.20 34.73
N ALA A 810 23.60 56.59 35.95
CA ALA A 810 24.10 57.95 36.27
C ALA A 810 25.60 58.07 35.87
N THR A 811 25.98 59.26 35.45
CA THR A 811 27.38 59.57 35.17
C THR A 811 28.24 59.51 36.41
N ARG A 812 29.57 59.52 36.23
CA ARG A 812 30.45 59.93 37.30
C ARG A 812 30.11 61.34 37.73
N PRO A 813 30.48 61.77 38.98
CA PRO A 813 30.31 63.17 39.42
C PRO A 813 30.87 64.20 38.45
N VAL A 814 30.08 65.25 38.19
CA VAL A 814 30.47 66.33 37.26
C VAL A 814 31.70 67.12 37.86
N THR A 815 32.78 67.23 37.07
CA THR A 815 33.98 67.89 37.46
C THR A 815 34.08 69.29 36.91
N THR A 816 34.96 70.16 37.54
CA THR A 816 35.29 71.51 37.06
C THR A 816 36.45 71.49 36.06
N HIS A 817 37.33 70.47 36.13
CA HIS A 817 38.54 70.36 35.32
C HIS A 817 38.64 69.02 34.63
#